data_a3cb32c4564819dc993a3c64718f29ed
#
_entry.id   a3cb32c4564819dc993a3c64718f29ed
#
_cell.length_a   1.000
_cell.length_b   1.000
_cell.length_c   1.000
_cell.angle_alpha   90.00
_cell.angle_beta   90.00
_cell.angle_gamma   90.00
#
_symmetry.space_group_name_H-M   'P 1'
#
loop_
_entity.id
_entity.type
_entity.pdbx_description
1 polymer ?
#
loop_
_entity_poly.entity_id
_entity_poly.type
_entity_poly.pdbx_seq_one_letter_code
_entity_poly.pdbx_strand_id
1 'polypeptide(L)'
;MNAALLSLLAAGPTTVHLADLVRILAIAALCAAIFQRLGLPTVLGYLLAGLLVGPHLPTGMAVHPELAHALSDVGLILLMFSLGLEFSLRRLIRTAPTGGLIALIECSLVTWLGYFSGRLLGWSATESIFAGALCAISSTTIVAKTFADKGIGGRLGEVVFSVLVAEDLIAIVLLAVLTALTDGGEMSAAVLGHATLRLLGFLTAMLAGGMLVVPRLVRLLARGKRPETLVMSCLALAFAFAFLAQQAGYSVAFGAFLAGALVSESGEARLVEGLVRPLRHVFAGVFFVSIGMLIDPAAIRAHAAAALLLSAVVVAGKVVGVSVGAFVAGNGVRLSIQSGMSLAQIGEFSFIIAGLGAGAGALPGVLIPVAIAVSAITTLLTPFLIRGSAGFAAYVDRRLPHAAQTFATLYGSWVQALGDSRARRAEWTRIRQLAAFLVLDVVIIAALVIASSLGRGRLADALAGRVHPTAARLLVTSSAILLGLPFLWGALRTARRLGRLLAEGAFPASAGGVDLAEAPRRALRATLELTILFAAGAPLVALTQPFLPTAFPFGVVLVVGVALLGLPFWRSATNLQGHVRAGTQVILDALVAQSRSGQPAPSRLDDLRNLLPGIGEPRAVPVATGAPCVGRSLKELNLRGLTGATVLAIERGGGEVVFPTADEGLRENDVLVLTGTGEAVAAACELLSQTSKPALPASDGDLLG
;
A
#
# COMPACT_ATOMS: atom_id res chain seq x y z
N MET A 1 38.83 -39.33 -28.16
CA MET A 1 37.72 -39.48 -27.21
C MET A 1 38.20 -38.89 -25.90
N ASN A 2 37.73 -37.64 -25.57
CA ASN A 2 38.31 -36.77 -24.60
C ASN A 2 38.18 -37.28 -23.14
N ALA A 3 39.25 -37.18 -22.35
CA ALA A 3 39.29 -37.52 -20.93
C ALA A 3 38.15 -36.81 -20.11
N ALA A 4 37.69 -35.63 -20.58
CA ALA A 4 36.53 -34.94 -20.04
C ALA A 4 35.21 -35.69 -20.23
N LEU A 5 35.05 -36.44 -21.34
CA LEU A 5 33.85 -37.27 -21.61
C LEU A 5 33.84 -38.53 -20.74
N LEU A 6 35.02 -39.09 -20.47
CA LEU A 6 35.19 -40.24 -19.58
C LEU A 6 35.00 -39.89 -18.12
N SER A 7 35.38 -38.67 -17.70
CA SER A 7 35.10 -38.17 -16.33
C SER A 7 33.61 -37.83 -16.11
N LEU A 8 32.91 -37.38 -17.14
CA LEU A 8 31.46 -37.13 -17.10
C LEU A 8 30.64 -38.43 -17.08
N LEU A 9 31.11 -39.48 -17.76
CA LEU A 9 30.49 -40.80 -17.75
C LEU A 9 30.79 -41.60 -16.47
N ALA A 10 31.88 -41.27 -15.78
CA ALA A 10 32.25 -41.86 -14.49
C ALA A 10 31.63 -41.17 -13.27
N ALA A 11 31.22 -39.92 -13.41
CA ALA A 11 30.46 -39.19 -12.40
C ALA A 11 28.99 -39.60 -12.49
N GLY A 12 28.55 -40.49 -11.61
CA GLY A 12 27.13 -40.84 -11.52
C GLY A 12 26.24 -39.60 -11.31
N PRO A 13 24.96 -39.63 -11.68
CA PRO A 13 24.04 -38.45 -11.60
C PRO A 13 24.02 -37.81 -10.22
N THR A 14 24.24 -38.52 -9.14
CA THR A 14 24.29 -38.02 -7.76
C THR A 14 25.49 -37.11 -7.47
N THR A 15 26.63 -37.30 -8.10
CA THR A 15 27.85 -36.48 -7.89
C THR A 15 27.75 -35.13 -8.63
N VAL A 16 27.08 -35.10 -9.74
CA VAL A 16 26.83 -33.86 -10.50
C VAL A 16 25.88 -32.96 -9.70
N HIS A 17 24.79 -33.50 -9.17
CA HIS A 17 23.85 -32.74 -8.35
C HIS A 17 24.46 -32.18 -7.05
N LEU A 18 25.38 -32.93 -6.41
CA LEU A 18 26.05 -32.43 -5.22
C LEU A 18 26.99 -31.24 -5.52
N ALA A 19 27.75 -31.33 -6.63
CA ALA A 19 28.63 -30.23 -7.02
C ALA A 19 27.85 -28.96 -7.35
N ASP A 20 26.69 -29.08 -8.01
CA ASP A 20 25.81 -27.95 -8.32
C ASP A 20 25.22 -27.35 -7.06
N LEU A 21 24.76 -28.16 -6.12
CA LEU A 21 24.27 -27.69 -4.82
C LEU A 21 25.34 -26.91 -4.04
N VAL A 22 26.57 -27.42 -4.02
CA VAL A 22 27.71 -26.74 -3.37
C VAL A 22 27.98 -25.40 -4.05
N ARG A 23 27.97 -25.32 -5.39
CA ARG A 23 28.17 -24.07 -6.15
C ARG A 23 27.08 -23.05 -5.80
N ILE A 24 25.80 -23.46 -5.86
CA ILE A 24 24.65 -22.60 -5.52
C ILE A 24 24.82 -22.03 -4.13
N LEU A 25 25.01 -22.88 -3.11
CA LEU A 25 25.05 -22.45 -1.71
C LEU A 25 26.29 -21.62 -1.39
N ALA A 26 27.47 -22.00 -1.91
CA ALA A 26 28.71 -21.28 -1.63
C ALA A 26 28.73 -19.90 -2.25
N ILE A 27 28.31 -19.76 -3.52
CA ILE A 27 28.26 -18.47 -4.21
C ILE A 27 27.14 -17.58 -3.63
N ALA A 28 25.99 -18.18 -3.29
CA ALA A 28 24.91 -17.47 -2.62
C ALA A 28 25.36 -16.89 -1.26
N ALA A 29 26.04 -17.71 -0.46
CA ALA A 29 26.55 -17.26 0.85
C ALA A 29 27.60 -16.15 0.70
N LEU A 30 28.52 -16.28 -0.26
CA LEU A 30 29.55 -15.28 -0.52
C LEU A 30 28.94 -13.95 -0.97
N CYS A 31 28.07 -13.97 -1.98
CA CYS A 31 27.40 -12.78 -2.47
C CYS A 31 26.53 -12.14 -1.38
N ALA A 32 25.76 -12.92 -0.64
CA ALA A 32 24.97 -12.42 0.47
C ALA A 32 25.81 -11.72 1.54
N ALA A 33 26.96 -12.31 1.92
CA ALA A 33 27.88 -11.74 2.88
C ALA A 33 28.50 -10.41 2.40
N ILE A 34 28.86 -10.33 1.10
CA ILE A 34 29.37 -9.09 0.50
C ILE A 34 28.29 -8.00 0.52
N PHE A 35 27.07 -8.30 0.04
CA PHE A 35 25.97 -7.33 0.04
C PHE A 35 25.57 -6.88 1.45
N GLN A 36 25.60 -7.79 2.41
CA GLN A 36 25.34 -7.47 3.82
C GLN A 36 26.40 -6.51 4.38
N ARG A 37 27.69 -6.71 4.06
CA ARG A 37 28.77 -5.78 4.46
C ARG A 37 28.64 -4.40 3.80
N LEU A 38 28.12 -4.36 2.59
CA LEU A 38 27.83 -3.11 1.88
C LEU A 38 26.55 -2.41 2.35
N GLY A 39 25.83 -2.97 3.31
CA GLY A 39 24.53 -2.46 3.78
C GLY A 39 23.40 -2.60 2.76
N LEU A 40 23.58 -3.46 1.74
CA LEU A 40 22.59 -3.72 0.70
C LEU A 40 21.71 -4.93 1.06
N PRO A 41 20.48 -5.02 0.53
CA PRO A 41 19.62 -6.17 0.72
C PRO A 41 20.24 -7.48 0.20
N THR A 42 20.19 -8.52 1.02
CA THR A 42 20.76 -9.84 0.68
C THR A 42 20.12 -10.49 -0.55
N VAL A 43 18.87 -10.14 -0.85
CA VAL A 43 18.16 -10.60 -2.05
C VAL A 43 18.92 -10.25 -3.33
N LEU A 44 19.46 -9.03 -3.42
CA LEU A 44 20.29 -8.62 -4.57
C LEU A 44 21.56 -9.47 -4.68
N GLY A 45 22.14 -9.85 -3.54
CA GLY A 45 23.28 -10.78 -3.50
C GLY A 45 22.92 -12.17 -4.05
N TYR A 46 21.75 -12.69 -3.70
CA TYR A 46 21.25 -13.97 -4.23
C TYR A 46 20.96 -13.90 -5.74
N LEU A 47 20.37 -12.82 -6.23
CA LEU A 47 20.16 -12.61 -7.67
C LEU A 47 21.48 -12.54 -8.42
N LEU A 48 22.48 -11.83 -7.88
CA LEU A 48 23.82 -11.79 -8.45
C LEU A 48 24.49 -13.18 -8.43
N ALA A 49 24.37 -13.93 -7.35
CA ALA A 49 24.86 -15.29 -7.27
C ALA A 49 24.25 -16.17 -8.36
N GLY A 50 22.94 -16.04 -8.58
CA GLY A 50 22.23 -16.72 -9.66
C GLY A 50 22.74 -16.35 -11.04
N LEU A 51 22.97 -15.08 -11.29
CA LEU A 51 23.58 -14.62 -12.56
C LEU A 51 24.97 -15.24 -12.77
N LEU A 52 25.78 -15.35 -11.72
CA LEU A 52 27.14 -15.92 -11.81
C LEU A 52 27.15 -17.43 -12.09
N VAL A 53 26.17 -18.18 -11.53
CA VAL A 53 26.04 -19.64 -11.76
C VAL A 53 25.07 -19.99 -12.89
N GLY A 54 24.45 -18.98 -13.48
CA GLY A 54 23.50 -19.13 -14.58
C GLY A 54 24.16 -19.39 -15.93
N PRO A 55 23.37 -19.80 -16.91
CA PRO A 55 23.88 -20.17 -18.25
C PRO A 55 24.31 -18.97 -19.10
N HIS A 56 23.93 -17.73 -18.71
CA HIS A 56 24.12 -16.55 -19.56
C HIS A 56 25.49 -15.87 -19.40
N LEU A 57 26.30 -16.26 -18.40
CA LEU A 57 27.66 -15.79 -18.22
C LEU A 57 28.65 -16.95 -18.45
N PRO A 58 29.73 -16.72 -19.20
CA PRO A 58 30.75 -17.73 -19.47
C PRO A 58 31.72 -17.91 -18.29
N THR A 59 31.20 -18.11 -17.09
CA THR A 59 31.99 -18.22 -15.85
C THR A 59 32.59 -19.61 -15.65
N GLY A 60 32.17 -20.62 -16.43
CA GLY A 60 32.53 -22.04 -16.20
C GLY A 60 31.90 -22.65 -14.93
N MET A 61 31.03 -21.91 -14.24
CA MET A 61 30.36 -22.34 -13.01
C MET A 61 28.88 -22.66 -13.23
N ALA A 62 28.46 -22.82 -14.49
CA ALA A 62 27.05 -23.06 -14.80
C ALA A 62 26.52 -24.34 -14.13
N VAL A 63 25.33 -24.24 -13.60
CA VAL A 63 24.59 -25.28 -12.88
C VAL A 63 23.46 -25.79 -13.77
N HIS A 64 23.08 -27.07 -13.59
CA HIS A 64 21.97 -27.67 -14.33
C HIS A 64 20.65 -26.96 -13.95
N PRO A 65 19.89 -26.45 -14.94
CA PRO A 65 18.67 -25.69 -14.69
C PRO A 65 17.61 -26.48 -13.93
N GLU A 66 17.48 -27.78 -14.19
CA GLU A 66 16.46 -28.66 -13.60
C GLU A 66 16.55 -28.72 -12.06
N LEU A 67 17.78 -28.85 -11.53
CA LEU A 67 18.00 -28.83 -10.07
C LEU A 67 17.64 -27.49 -9.47
N ALA A 68 18.03 -26.40 -10.12
CA ALA A 68 17.71 -25.06 -9.64
C ALA A 68 16.20 -24.79 -9.64
N HIS A 69 15.47 -25.25 -10.66
CA HIS A 69 14.01 -25.15 -10.72
C HIS A 69 13.33 -25.95 -9.60
N ALA A 70 13.73 -27.22 -9.39
CA ALA A 70 13.17 -28.04 -8.31
C ALA A 70 13.37 -27.43 -6.92
N LEU A 71 14.58 -26.91 -6.66
CA LEU A 71 14.88 -26.24 -5.40
C LEU A 71 14.16 -24.89 -5.27
N SER A 72 13.96 -24.19 -6.38
CA SER A 72 13.19 -22.94 -6.45
C SER A 72 11.73 -23.17 -6.05
N ASP A 73 11.09 -24.22 -6.55
CA ASP A 73 9.70 -24.52 -6.20
C ASP A 73 9.55 -24.81 -4.71
N VAL A 74 10.48 -25.56 -4.13
CA VAL A 74 10.51 -25.79 -2.67
C VAL A 74 10.70 -24.46 -1.93
N GLY A 75 11.60 -23.62 -2.41
CA GLY A 75 11.85 -22.29 -1.84
C GLY A 75 10.63 -21.39 -1.88
N LEU A 76 9.93 -21.39 -3.00
CA LEU A 76 8.69 -20.64 -3.21
C LEU A 76 7.58 -21.10 -2.25
N ILE A 77 7.37 -22.42 -2.14
CA ILE A 77 6.37 -22.99 -1.22
C ILE A 77 6.67 -22.59 0.23
N LEU A 78 7.92 -22.72 0.68
CA LEU A 78 8.32 -22.37 2.04
C LEU A 78 8.22 -20.87 2.32
N LEU A 79 8.59 -20.05 1.34
CA LEU A 79 8.46 -18.60 1.43
C LEU A 79 7.00 -18.18 1.58
N MET A 80 6.14 -18.69 0.69
CA MET A 80 4.71 -18.38 0.71
C MET A 80 3.99 -18.92 1.94
N PHE A 81 4.34 -20.13 2.39
CA PHE A 81 3.84 -20.68 3.65
C PHE A 81 4.20 -19.79 4.85
N SER A 82 5.45 -19.34 4.92
CA SER A 82 5.90 -18.47 6.00
C SER A 82 5.21 -17.09 5.97
N LEU A 83 5.00 -16.51 4.79
CA LEU A 83 4.18 -15.29 4.64
C LEU A 83 2.75 -15.53 5.13
N GLY A 84 2.18 -16.69 4.80
CA GLY A 84 0.88 -17.09 5.32
C GLY A 84 0.83 -17.19 6.84
N LEU A 85 1.91 -17.66 7.51
CA LEU A 85 2.00 -17.70 8.97
C LEU A 85 1.98 -16.31 9.62
N GLU A 86 2.60 -15.33 8.99
CA GLU A 86 2.59 -13.94 9.43
C GLU A 86 1.21 -13.29 9.21
N PHE A 87 0.41 -13.87 8.31
CA PHE A 87 -0.93 -13.39 7.95
C PHE A 87 -1.96 -13.82 8.99
N SER A 88 -2.50 -12.86 9.74
CA SER A 88 -3.61 -13.09 10.67
C SER A 88 -4.87 -12.42 10.15
N LEU A 89 -5.92 -13.22 9.91
CA LEU A 89 -7.22 -12.73 9.46
C LEU A 89 -7.80 -11.69 10.42
N ARG A 90 -7.58 -11.88 11.73
CA ARG A 90 -8.00 -10.93 12.78
C ARG A 90 -7.25 -9.60 12.70
N ARG A 91 -5.94 -9.64 12.45
CA ARG A 91 -5.10 -8.45 12.30
C ARG A 91 -5.51 -7.70 11.03
N LEU A 92 -5.74 -8.41 9.93
CA LEU A 92 -6.24 -7.83 8.69
C LEU A 92 -7.56 -7.08 8.90
N ILE A 93 -8.57 -7.69 9.52
CA ILE A 93 -9.86 -7.05 9.79
C ILE A 93 -9.68 -5.76 10.63
N ARG A 94 -8.69 -5.72 11.51
CA ARG A 94 -8.41 -4.57 12.38
C ARG A 94 -7.67 -3.43 11.66
N THR A 95 -6.75 -3.74 10.75
CA THR A 95 -5.94 -2.77 9.99
C THR A 95 -6.52 -2.45 8.60
N ALA A 96 -7.41 -3.29 8.08
CA ALA A 96 -8.03 -3.15 6.78
C ALA A 96 -8.68 -1.77 6.49
N PRO A 97 -9.29 -1.05 7.45
CA PRO A 97 -9.92 0.22 7.12
C PRO A 97 -8.92 1.29 6.65
N THR A 98 -7.70 1.31 7.20
CA THR A 98 -6.66 2.30 6.85
C THR A 98 -5.67 1.74 5.84
N GLY A 99 -4.96 0.66 6.18
CA GLY A 99 -3.97 0.04 5.31
C GLY A 99 -4.57 -0.50 4.00
N GLY A 100 -5.75 -1.12 4.07
CA GLY A 100 -6.45 -1.64 2.90
C GLY A 100 -6.92 -0.55 1.94
N LEU A 101 -7.41 0.59 2.44
CA LEU A 101 -7.77 1.73 1.60
C LEU A 101 -6.54 2.31 0.88
N ILE A 102 -5.42 2.44 1.59
CA ILE A 102 -4.17 2.95 1.02
C ILE A 102 -3.67 2.01 -0.08
N ALA A 103 -3.56 0.71 0.23
CA ALA A 103 -3.11 -0.31 -0.71
C ALA A 103 -4.02 -0.42 -1.94
N LEU A 104 -5.35 -0.34 -1.76
CA LEU A 104 -6.31 -0.38 -2.86
C LEU A 104 -6.10 0.78 -3.84
N ILE A 105 -5.93 2.00 -3.33
CA ILE A 105 -5.69 3.20 -4.14
C ILE A 105 -4.35 3.10 -4.86
N GLU A 106 -3.31 2.76 -4.13
CA GLU A 106 -1.95 2.67 -4.65
C GLU A 106 -1.81 1.55 -5.69
N CYS A 107 -2.16 0.30 -5.33
CA CYS A 107 -2.05 -0.83 -6.25
C CYS A 107 -2.87 -0.61 -7.53
N SER A 108 -4.06 0.00 -7.43
CA SER A 108 -4.88 0.31 -8.60
C SER A 108 -4.21 1.35 -9.50
N LEU A 109 -3.67 2.42 -8.90
CA LEU A 109 -2.97 3.47 -9.64
C LEU A 109 -1.71 2.92 -10.34
N VAL A 110 -0.89 2.17 -9.60
CA VAL A 110 0.38 1.65 -10.14
C VAL A 110 0.13 0.56 -11.18
N THR A 111 -0.85 -0.32 -10.95
CA THR A 111 -1.27 -1.31 -11.97
C THR A 111 -1.73 -0.62 -13.25
N TRP A 112 -2.54 0.43 -13.14
CA TRP A 112 -2.98 1.21 -14.30
C TRP A 112 -1.81 1.90 -15.01
N LEU A 113 -0.91 2.56 -14.27
CA LEU A 113 0.28 3.22 -14.83
C LEU A 113 1.22 2.21 -15.52
N GLY A 114 1.45 1.07 -14.90
CA GLY A 114 2.28 0.00 -15.46
C GLY A 114 1.64 -0.62 -16.71
N TYR A 115 0.33 -0.85 -16.71
CA TYR A 115 -0.41 -1.27 -17.90
C TYR A 115 -0.25 -0.26 -19.05
N PHE A 116 -0.49 1.01 -18.77
CA PHE A 116 -0.37 2.08 -19.77
C PHE A 116 1.06 2.19 -20.30
N SER A 117 2.06 2.05 -19.45
CA SER A 117 3.47 2.04 -19.86
C SER A 117 3.81 0.86 -20.75
N GLY A 118 3.28 -0.33 -20.45
CA GLY A 118 3.42 -1.49 -21.33
C GLY A 118 2.81 -1.22 -22.72
N ARG A 119 1.62 -0.62 -22.78
CA ARG A 119 0.99 -0.24 -24.04
C ARG A 119 1.80 0.79 -24.82
N LEU A 120 2.43 1.78 -24.14
CA LEU A 120 3.35 2.75 -24.75
C LEU A 120 4.60 2.09 -25.32
N LEU A 121 5.10 1.04 -24.70
CA LEU A 121 6.22 0.23 -25.18
C LEU A 121 5.85 -0.71 -26.34
N GLY A 122 4.61 -0.70 -26.78
CA GLY A 122 4.11 -1.56 -27.88
C GLY A 122 3.76 -2.99 -27.43
N TRP A 123 3.72 -3.25 -26.12
CA TRP A 123 3.40 -4.57 -25.58
C TRP A 123 1.92 -4.91 -25.79
N SER A 124 1.60 -6.19 -25.89
CA SER A 124 0.22 -6.70 -25.99
C SER A 124 -0.58 -6.33 -24.73
N ALA A 125 -1.90 -6.50 -24.77
CA ALA A 125 -2.76 -6.23 -23.61
C ALA A 125 -2.39 -7.13 -22.41
N THR A 126 -2.17 -8.44 -22.68
CA THR A 126 -1.77 -9.41 -21.64
C THR A 126 -0.43 -9.06 -21.02
N GLU A 127 0.59 -8.77 -21.84
CA GLU A 127 1.91 -8.32 -21.40
C GLU A 127 1.82 -7.07 -20.53
N SER A 128 1.01 -6.12 -20.94
CA SER A 128 0.80 -4.88 -20.20
C SER A 128 0.07 -5.10 -18.87
N ILE A 129 -0.85 -6.07 -18.79
CA ILE A 129 -1.50 -6.48 -17.53
C ILE A 129 -0.45 -7.01 -16.56
N PHE A 130 0.44 -7.90 -17.02
CA PHE A 130 1.53 -8.43 -16.20
C PHE A 130 2.49 -7.32 -15.77
N ALA A 131 2.84 -6.38 -16.65
CA ALA A 131 3.67 -5.22 -16.31
C ALA A 131 3.04 -4.36 -15.21
N GLY A 132 1.75 -4.09 -15.29
CA GLY A 132 1.00 -3.39 -14.26
C GLY A 132 1.00 -4.12 -12.91
N ALA A 133 0.69 -5.41 -12.96
CA ALA A 133 0.61 -6.26 -11.77
C ALA A 133 1.97 -6.36 -11.05
N LEU A 134 3.06 -6.57 -11.78
CA LEU A 134 4.39 -6.69 -11.18
C LEU A 134 4.88 -5.39 -10.54
N CYS A 135 4.45 -4.22 -11.03
CA CYS A 135 4.81 -2.92 -10.48
C CYS A 135 4.07 -2.59 -9.17
N ALA A 136 2.92 -3.21 -8.93
CA ALA A 136 2.01 -2.80 -7.87
C ALA A 136 2.43 -3.22 -6.45
N ILE A 137 3.24 -4.28 -6.29
CA ILE A 137 3.47 -4.91 -4.99
C ILE A 137 4.85 -4.55 -4.44
N SER A 138 4.89 -4.02 -3.21
CA SER A 138 6.14 -3.65 -2.52
C SER A 138 6.77 -4.83 -1.79
N SER A 139 8.06 -4.72 -1.45
CA SER A 139 8.79 -5.73 -0.67
C SER A 139 8.69 -5.46 0.82
N THR A 140 8.05 -6.35 1.54
CA THR A 140 7.97 -6.34 3.01
C THR A 140 9.35 -6.50 3.64
N THR A 141 10.19 -7.36 3.08
CA THR A 141 11.53 -7.69 3.60
C THR A 141 12.49 -6.49 3.53
N ILE A 142 12.49 -5.74 2.40
CA ILE A 142 13.36 -4.58 2.20
C ILE A 142 12.99 -3.45 3.16
N VAL A 143 11.69 -3.18 3.30
CA VAL A 143 11.20 -2.14 4.23
C VAL A 143 11.51 -2.51 5.67
N ALA A 144 11.18 -3.74 6.08
CA ALA A 144 11.41 -4.21 7.45
C ALA A 144 12.89 -4.09 7.84
N LYS A 145 13.81 -4.54 6.97
CA LYS A 145 15.25 -4.41 7.19
C LYS A 145 15.68 -2.95 7.29
N THR A 146 15.26 -2.11 6.33
CA THR A 146 15.68 -0.70 6.31
C THR A 146 15.15 0.07 7.53
N PHE A 147 13.95 -0.25 8.00
CA PHE A 147 13.36 0.36 9.19
C PHE A 147 14.09 -0.10 10.45
N ALA A 148 14.41 -1.40 10.56
CA ALA A 148 15.21 -1.94 11.67
C ALA A 148 16.61 -1.32 11.72
N ASP A 149 17.30 -1.24 10.58
CA ASP A 149 18.66 -0.66 10.49
C ASP A 149 18.70 0.83 10.87
N LYS A 150 17.60 1.56 10.65
CA LYS A 150 17.48 3.00 10.95
C LYS A 150 16.72 3.32 12.24
N GLY A 151 16.26 2.32 12.97
CA GLY A 151 15.44 2.50 14.17
C GLY A 151 14.11 3.21 13.89
N ILE A 152 13.55 3.07 12.69
CA ILE A 152 12.26 3.69 12.32
C ILE A 152 11.14 2.81 12.85
N GLY A 153 10.31 3.39 13.71
CA GLY A 153 9.15 2.73 14.31
C GLY A 153 7.98 3.71 14.46
N GLY A 154 7.17 3.50 15.52
CA GLY A 154 6.02 4.34 15.82
C GLY A 154 4.98 4.36 14.72
N ARG A 155 4.30 5.50 14.55
CA ARG A 155 3.17 5.65 13.62
C ARG A 155 3.55 5.40 12.15
N LEU A 156 4.75 5.81 11.73
CA LEU A 156 5.21 5.55 10.36
C LEU A 156 5.33 4.05 10.09
N GLY A 157 5.94 3.31 11.03
CA GLY A 157 6.02 1.85 10.94
C GLY A 157 4.64 1.20 10.88
N GLU A 158 3.72 1.61 11.76
CA GLU A 158 2.35 1.06 11.77
C GLU A 158 1.61 1.26 10.44
N VAL A 159 1.65 2.46 9.87
CA VAL A 159 1.00 2.76 8.59
C VAL A 159 1.65 1.96 7.47
N VAL A 160 2.97 1.98 7.34
CA VAL A 160 3.70 1.30 6.27
C VAL A 160 3.47 -0.22 6.33
N PHE A 161 3.61 -0.85 7.51
CA PHE A 161 3.36 -2.29 7.63
C PHE A 161 1.89 -2.67 7.44
N SER A 162 0.93 -1.78 7.77
CA SER A 162 -0.48 -2.05 7.48
C SER A 162 -0.78 -2.04 5.98
N VAL A 163 -0.09 -1.20 5.23
CA VAL A 163 -0.18 -1.16 3.75
C VAL A 163 0.42 -2.42 3.16
N LEU A 164 1.64 -2.80 3.57
CA LEU A 164 2.32 -4.01 3.08
C LEU A 164 1.48 -5.27 3.26
N VAL A 165 0.88 -5.45 4.44
CA VAL A 165 -0.02 -6.60 4.70
C VAL A 165 -1.23 -6.59 3.74
N ALA A 166 -1.76 -5.42 3.41
CA ALA A 166 -2.87 -5.31 2.48
C ALA A 166 -2.42 -5.52 1.02
N GLU A 167 -1.24 -5.03 0.63
CA GLU A 167 -0.62 -5.29 -0.68
C GLU A 167 -0.39 -6.79 -0.89
N ASP A 168 0.12 -7.51 0.12
CA ASP A 168 0.34 -8.96 0.04
C ASP A 168 -0.98 -9.71 -0.23
N LEU A 169 -2.09 -9.29 0.40
CA LEU A 169 -3.41 -9.85 0.10
C LEU A 169 -3.86 -9.55 -1.34
N ILE A 170 -3.67 -8.31 -1.79
CA ILE A 170 -3.97 -7.92 -3.17
C ILE A 170 -3.12 -8.73 -4.15
N ALA A 171 -1.83 -8.96 -3.85
CA ALA A 171 -0.93 -9.76 -4.66
C ALA A 171 -1.43 -11.19 -4.87
N ILE A 172 -1.97 -11.81 -3.81
CA ILE A 172 -2.51 -13.17 -3.87
C ILE A 172 -3.75 -13.24 -4.75
N VAL A 173 -4.67 -12.27 -4.58
CA VAL A 173 -5.86 -12.17 -5.45
C VAL A 173 -5.43 -11.92 -6.90
N LEU A 174 -4.45 -11.06 -7.09
CA LEU A 174 -3.91 -10.75 -8.42
C LEU A 174 -3.29 -11.99 -9.08
N LEU A 175 -2.48 -12.76 -8.35
CA LEU A 175 -1.91 -14.03 -8.81
C LEU A 175 -3.00 -15.01 -9.24
N ALA A 176 -4.05 -15.16 -8.45
CA ALA A 176 -5.15 -16.04 -8.79
C ALA A 176 -5.89 -15.60 -10.06
N VAL A 177 -6.12 -14.28 -10.23
CA VAL A 177 -6.74 -13.71 -11.43
C VAL A 177 -5.82 -13.88 -12.65
N LEU A 178 -4.52 -13.60 -12.52
CA LEU A 178 -3.55 -13.74 -13.60
C LEU A 178 -3.41 -15.18 -14.04
N THR A 179 -3.38 -16.15 -13.12
CA THR A 179 -3.37 -17.58 -13.44
C THR A 179 -4.61 -17.96 -14.26
N ALA A 180 -5.79 -17.48 -13.88
CA ALA A 180 -7.01 -17.72 -14.63
C ALA A 180 -7.02 -17.11 -16.05
N LEU A 181 -6.25 -16.02 -16.26
CA LEU A 181 -6.09 -15.40 -17.57
C LEU A 181 -5.11 -16.14 -18.48
N THR A 182 -4.20 -16.96 -17.92
CA THR A 182 -3.17 -17.70 -18.66
C THR A 182 -3.64 -19.07 -19.13
N ASP A 183 -4.70 -19.64 -18.59
CA ASP A 183 -5.24 -20.96 -18.93
C ASP A 183 -5.87 -21.07 -20.35
N GLY A 184 -5.51 -20.17 -21.26
CA GLY A 184 -5.50 -20.40 -22.71
C GLY A 184 -6.85 -20.58 -23.39
N GLY A 185 -7.81 -19.70 -23.17
CA GLY A 185 -9.00 -19.60 -23.98
C GLY A 185 -9.18 -18.19 -24.56
N GLU A 186 -9.88 -18.05 -25.70
CA GLU A 186 -10.42 -16.75 -26.07
C GLU A 186 -11.11 -16.12 -24.85
N MET A 187 -10.68 -14.94 -24.43
CA MET A 187 -11.28 -14.22 -23.30
C MET A 187 -12.76 -13.98 -23.59
N SER A 188 -13.62 -14.84 -23.08
CA SER A 188 -15.06 -14.66 -23.15
C SER A 188 -15.63 -14.38 -21.75
N ALA A 189 -16.73 -13.66 -21.69
CA ALA A 189 -17.40 -13.38 -20.41
C ALA A 189 -17.79 -14.68 -19.67
N ALA A 190 -18.14 -15.73 -20.42
CA ALA A 190 -18.45 -17.05 -19.87
C ALA A 190 -17.22 -17.71 -19.26
N VAL A 191 -16.05 -17.64 -19.93
CA VAL A 191 -14.78 -18.19 -19.41
C VAL A 191 -14.36 -17.44 -18.16
N LEU A 192 -14.42 -16.11 -18.16
CA LEU A 192 -14.08 -15.30 -17.00
C LEU A 192 -15.04 -15.52 -15.83
N GLY A 193 -16.35 -15.62 -16.10
CA GLY A 193 -17.36 -15.95 -15.09
C GLY A 193 -17.13 -17.35 -14.50
N HIS A 194 -16.82 -18.33 -15.34
CA HIS A 194 -16.56 -19.71 -14.88
C HIS A 194 -15.24 -19.78 -14.09
N ALA A 195 -14.18 -19.08 -14.53
CA ALA A 195 -12.92 -18.99 -13.81
C ALA A 195 -13.09 -18.33 -12.45
N THR A 196 -13.85 -17.24 -12.39
CA THR A 196 -14.17 -16.55 -11.10
C THR A 196 -14.96 -17.44 -10.18
N LEU A 197 -15.99 -18.13 -10.67
CA LEU A 197 -16.82 -19.06 -9.87
C LEU A 197 -15.97 -20.25 -9.38
N ARG A 198 -15.10 -20.81 -10.23
CA ARG A 198 -14.16 -21.87 -9.89
C ARG A 198 -13.17 -21.41 -8.81
N LEU A 199 -12.63 -20.18 -8.92
CA LEU A 199 -11.75 -19.58 -7.92
C LEU A 199 -12.46 -19.41 -6.58
N LEU A 200 -13.65 -18.83 -6.57
CA LEU A 200 -14.45 -18.64 -5.36
C LEU A 200 -14.84 -19.99 -4.72
N GLY A 201 -15.22 -20.96 -5.52
CA GLY A 201 -15.52 -22.32 -5.08
C GLY A 201 -14.29 -23.01 -4.46
N PHE A 202 -13.14 -22.94 -5.14
CA PHE A 202 -11.88 -23.46 -4.63
C PHE A 202 -11.46 -22.78 -3.32
N LEU A 203 -11.47 -21.45 -3.29
CA LEU A 203 -11.10 -20.67 -2.11
C LEU A 203 -12.03 -20.98 -0.93
N THR A 204 -13.34 -21.06 -1.17
CA THR A 204 -14.33 -21.42 -0.14
C THR A 204 -14.09 -22.83 0.40
N ALA A 205 -13.86 -23.79 -0.48
CA ALA A 205 -13.60 -25.17 -0.08
C ALA A 205 -12.31 -25.32 0.72
N MET A 206 -11.22 -24.66 0.26
CA MET A 206 -9.92 -24.66 0.93
C MET A 206 -9.95 -23.95 2.28
N LEU A 207 -10.61 -22.79 2.37
CA LEU A 207 -10.76 -22.06 3.64
C LEU A 207 -11.72 -22.77 4.59
N ALA A 208 -12.91 -23.16 4.16
CA ALA A 208 -13.88 -23.81 5.03
C ALA A 208 -13.39 -25.18 5.50
N GLY A 209 -12.90 -26.03 4.59
CA GLY A 209 -12.32 -27.34 4.93
C GLY A 209 -11.06 -27.20 5.78
N GLY A 210 -10.16 -26.29 5.37
CA GLY A 210 -8.92 -26.02 6.07
C GLY A 210 -9.12 -25.49 7.49
N MET A 211 -10.05 -24.57 7.72
CA MET A 211 -10.39 -24.01 9.05
C MET A 211 -10.94 -25.09 10.01
N LEU A 212 -11.60 -26.11 9.48
CA LEU A 212 -12.09 -27.21 10.29
C LEU A 212 -10.97 -28.16 10.75
N VAL A 213 -9.99 -28.42 9.89
CA VAL A 213 -8.97 -29.45 10.09
C VAL A 213 -7.64 -28.86 10.59
N VAL A 214 -7.07 -27.89 9.87
CA VAL A 214 -5.69 -27.42 10.09
C VAL A 214 -5.46 -26.85 11.49
N PRO A 215 -6.28 -25.91 12.02
CA PRO A 215 -6.04 -25.35 13.34
C PRO A 215 -6.17 -26.38 14.47
N ARG A 216 -7.04 -27.39 14.32
CA ARG A 216 -7.20 -28.48 15.31
C ARG A 216 -5.99 -29.41 15.28
N LEU A 217 -5.55 -29.81 14.10
CA LEU A 217 -4.39 -30.67 13.91
C LEU A 217 -3.13 -30.04 14.49
N VAL A 218 -2.86 -28.77 14.12
CA VAL A 218 -1.67 -28.04 14.59
C VAL A 218 -1.67 -27.90 16.12
N ARG A 219 -2.80 -27.55 16.74
CA ARG A 219 -2.91 -27.49 18.21
C ARG A 219 -2.69 -28.86 18.88
N LEU A 220 -3.19 -29.93 18.29
CA LEU A 220 -2.99 -31.29 18.81
C LEU A 220 -1.51 -31.66 18.78
N LEU A 221 -0.81 -31.38 17.67
CA LEU A 221 0.61 -31.68 17.49
C LEU A 221 1.48 -30.79 18.39
N ALA A 222 1.14 -29.52 18.56
CA ALA A 222 1.86 -28.59 19.42
C ALA A 222 1.82 -29.04 20.91
N ARG A 223 0.70 -29.62 21.36
CA ARG A 223 0.59 -30.18 22.72
C ARG A 223 1.54 -31.34 22.97
N GLY A 224 1.95 -32.07 21.94
CA GLY A 224 2.90 -33.17 22.03
C GLY A 224 4.33 -32.76 22.38
N LYS A 225 4.64 -31.44 22.40
CA LYS A 225 5.96 -30.85 22.68
C LYS A 225 7.12 -31.44 21.87
N ARG A 226 6.83 -31.96 20.69
CA ARG A 226 7.82 -32.53 19.76
C ARG A 226 7.97 -31.59 18.56
N PRO A 227 8.98 -30.70 18.53
CA PRO A 227 9.16 -29.71 17.47
C PRO A 227 9.36 -30.34 16.08
N GLU A 228 10.04 -31.46 16.01
CA GLU A 228 10.30 -32.19 14.77
C GLU A 228 8.99 -32.63 14.09
N THR A 229 8.09 -33.26 14.87
CA THR A 229 6.77 -33.71 14.37
C THR A 229 5.92 -32.52 13.91
N LEU A 230 5.95 -31.42 14.65
CA LEU A 230 5.22 -30.23 14.31
C LEU A 230 5.71 -29.60 13.00
N VAL A 231 7.04 -29.46 12.82
CA VAL A 231 7.64 -28.93 11.58
C VAL A 231 7.28 -29.80 10.39
N MET A 232 7.51 -31.12 10.50
CA MET A 232 7.22 -32.06 9.41
C MET A 232 5.75 -32.02 9.00
N SER A 233 4.83 -31.93 9.98
CA SER A 233 3.40 -31.86 9.71
C SER A 233 3.01 -30.52 9.06
N CYS A 234 3.58 -29.41 9.49
CA CYS A 234 3.33 -28.09 8.89
C CYS A 234 3.88 -28.01 7.46
N LEU A 235 5.07 -28.59 7.21
CA LEU A 235 5.61 -28.69 5.86
C LEU A 235 4.74 -29.59 4.99
N ALA A 236 4.32 -30.76 5.48
CA ALA A 236 3.40 -31.63 4.77
C ALA A 236 2.10 -30.92 4.40
N LEU A 237 1.53 -30.11 5.30
CA LEU A 237 0.36 -29.28 5.02
C LEU A 237 0.67 -28.24 3.93
N ALA A 238 1.81 -27.55 3.99
CA ALA A 238 2.20 -26.56 2.99
C ALA A 238 2.28 -27.18 1.60
N PHE A 239 2.96 -28.32 1.47
CA PHE A 239 3.08 -29.04 0.20
C PHE A 239 1.75 -29.66 -0.26
N ALA A 240 0.92 -30.18 0.65
CA ALA A 240 -0.40 -30.73 0.31
C ALA A 240 -1.32 -29.62 -0.26
N PHE A 241 -1.37 -28.45 0.37
CA PHE A 241 -2.17 -27.33 -0.12
C PHE A 241 -1.62 -26.76 -1.44
N ALA A 242 -0.30 -26.67 -1.58
CA ALA A 242 0.35 -26.29 -2.84
C ALA A 242 -0.03 -27.26 -3.97
N PHE A 243 0.02 -28.56 -3.71
CA PHE A 243 -0.37 -29.60 -4.66
C PHE A 243 -1.87 -29.52 -5.01
N LEU A 244 -2.76 -29.36 -4.02
CA LEU A 244 -4.18 -29.20 -4.27
C LEU A 244 -4.50 -27.96 -5.11
N ALA A 245 -3.80 -26.85 -4.87
CA ALA A 245 -3.92 -25.64 -5.69
C ALA A 245 -3.48 -25.91 -7.13
N GLN A 246 -2.36 -26.57 -7.32
CA GLN A 246 -1.85 -26.95 -8.65
C GLN A 246 -2.83 -27.85 -9.41
N GLN A 247 -3.40 -28.87 -8.76
CA GLN A 247 -4.42 -29.75 -9.35
C GLN A 247 -5.71 -28.98 -9.73
N ALA A 248 -6.02 -27.93 -8.98
CA ALA A 248 -7.14 -27.05 -9.30
C ALA A 248 -6.82 -26.00 -10.38
N GLY A 249 -5.59 -25.98 -10.93
CA GLY A 249 -5.15 -25.01 -11.94
C GLY A 249 -4.71 -23.66 -11.36
N TYR A 250 -4.36 -23.61 -10.06
CA TYR A 250 -3.83 -22.40 -9.41
C TYR A 250 -2.34 -22.55 -9.08
N SER A 251 -1.68 -21.44 -8.77
CA SER A 251 -0.26 -21.46 -8.45
C SER A 251 0.03 -22.22 -7.14
N VAL A 252 1.15 -22.94 -7.09
CA VAL A 252 1.64 -23.59 -5.86
C VAL A 252 1.87 -22.59 -4.73
N ALA A 253 2.29 -21.37 -5.08
CA ALA A 253 2.49 -20.26 -4.15
C ALA A 253 1.20 -19.90 -3.41
N PHE A 254 0.08 -19.82 -4.11
CA PHE A 254 -1.23 -19.54 -3.54
C PHE A 254 -1.68 -20.61 -2.54
N GLY A 255 -1.53 -21.90 -2.91
CA GLY A 255 -1.86 -23.00 -2.00
C GLY A 255 -1.02 -23.00 -0.73
N ALA A 256 0.29 -22.83 -0.86
CA ALA A 256 1.22 -22.75 0.28
C ALA A 256 0.88 -21.58 1.23
N PHE A 257 0.55 -20.41 0.67
CA PHE A 257 0.11 -19.26 1.46
C PHE A 257 -1.18 -19.56 2.25
N LEU A 258 -2.19 -20.17 1.61
CA LEU A 258 -3.42 -20.56 2.30
C LEU A 258 -3.14 -21.52 3.47
N ALA A 259 -2.24 -22.50 3.29
CA ALA A 259 -1.83 -23.38 4.37
C ALA A 259 -1.24 -22.61 5.55
N GLY A 260 -0.33 -21.67 5.27
CA GLY A 260 0.27 -20.82 6.30
C GLY A 260 -0.76 -19.97 7.05
N ALA A 261 -1.68 -19.34 6.33
CA ALA A 261 -2.77 -18.56 6.92
C ALA A 261 -3.69 -19.40 7.81
N LEU A 262 -4.00 -20.64 7.40
CA LEU A 262 -4.78 -21.57 8.21
C LEU A 262 -4.04 -22.06 9.46
N VAL A 263 -2.73 -22.28 9.37
CA VAL A 263 -1.87 -22.59 10.52
C VAL A 263 -1.83 -21.41 11.48
N SER A 264 -1.79 -20.18 10.97
CA SER A 264 -1.82 -18.95 11.77
C SER A 264 -3.06 -18.86 12.67
N GLU A 265 -4.21 -19.31 12.19
CA GLU A 265 -5.46 -19.33 12.96
C GLU A 265 -5.48 -20.40 14.08
N SER A 266 -4.49 -21.27 14.17
CA SER A 266 -4.35 -22.22 15.29
C SER A 266 -3.99 -21.56 16.61
N GLY A 267 -3.44 -20.35 16.59
CA GLY A 267 -2.85 -19.67 17.75
C GLY A 267 -1.39 -20.04 18.01
N GLU A 268 -0.84 -21.03 17.31
CA GLU A 268 0.55 -21.52 17.43
C GLU A 268 1.49 -20.95 16.36
N ALA A 269 1.07 -19.91 15.67
CA ALA A 269 1.80 -19.32 14.55
C ALA A 269 3.25 -18.97 14.92
N ARG A 270 3.48 -18.34 16.07
CA ARG A 270 4.83 -17.94 16.51
C ARG A 270 5.75 -19.12 16.72
N LEU A 271 5.23 -20.22 17.28
CA LEU A 271 5.98 -21.44 17.48
C LEU A 271 6.38 -22.06 16.13
N VAL A 272 5.40 -22.22 15.24
CA VAL A 272 5.64 -22.78 13.89
C VAL A 272 6.58 -21.87 13.08
N GLU A 273 6.38 -20.57 13.11
CA GLU A 273 7.26 -19.60 12.44
C GLU A 273 8.70 -19.71 12.93
N GLY A 274 8.92 -19.75 14.25
CA GLY A 274 10.25 -19.91 14.83
C GLY A 274 10.98 -21.17 14.35
N LEU A 275 10.24 -22.26 14.13
CA LEU A 275 10.78 -23.54 13.65
C LEU A 275 11.00 -23.57 12.13
N VAL A 276 10.14 -22.94 11.34
CA VAL A 276 10.21 -22.95 9.87
C VAL A 276 11.13 -21.83 9.34
N ARG A 277 11.32 -20.75 10.07
CA ARG A 277 12.11 -19.59 9.64
C ARG A 277 13.54 -19.92 9.18
N PRO A 278 14.33 -20.79 9.83
CA PRO A 278 15.65 -21.15 9.33
C PRO A 278 15.60 -21.82 7.94
N LEU A 279 14.64 -22.72 7.73
CA LEU A 279 14.43 -23.38 6.43
C LEU A 279 14.02 -22.37 5.37
N ARG A 280 13.09 -21.46 5.70
CA ARG A 280 12.69 -20.36 4.81
C ARG A 280 13.89 -19.56 4.34
N HIS A 281 14.81 -19.17 5.23
CA HIS A 281 15.97 -18.35 4.86
C HIS A 281 16.88 -19.07 3.85
N VAL A 282 17.14 -20.36 4.05
CA VAL A 282 17.97 -21.14 3.12
C VAL A 282 17.28 -21.28 1.77
N PHE A 283 16.04 -21.74 1.75
CA PHE A 283 15.31 -22.02 0.51
C PHE A 283 14.85 -20.75 -0.22
N ALA A 284 14.55 -19.65 0.49
CA ALA A 284 14.34 -18.36 -0.14
C ALA A 284 15.62 -17.87 -0.85
N GLY A 285 16.79 -18.07 -0.26
CA GLY A 285 18.07 -17.79 -0.92
C GLY A 285 18.20 -18.56 -2.23
N VAL A 286 17.92 -19.87 -2.20
CA VAL A 286 17.96 -20.74 -3.40
C VAL A 286 16.93 -20.31 -4.45
N PHE A 287 15.72 -19.95 -4.04
CA PHE A 287 14.68 -19.41 -4.92
C PHE A 287 15.18 -18.15 -5.66
N PHE A 288 15.77 -17.18 -4.96
CA PHE A 288 16.30 -15.98 -5.60
C PHE A 288 17.53 -16.26 -6.47
N VAL A 289 18.37 -17.24 -6.12
CA VAL A 289 19.46 -17.70 -6.99
C VAL A 289 18.88 -18.30 -8.29
N SER A 290 17.85 -19.13 -8.21
CA SER A 290 17.20 -19.68 -9.40
C SER A 290 16.61 -18.59 -10.30
N ILE A 291 15.95 -17.57 -9.73
CA ILE A 291 15.50 -16.40 -10.50
C ILE A 291 16.71 -15.68 -11.12
N GLY A 292 17.79 -15.53 -10.35
CA GLY A 292 19.04 -14.92 -10.83
C GLY A 292 19.66 -15.64 -12.02
N MET A 293 19.52 -16.97 -12.11
CA MET A 293 19.99 -17.76 -13.26
C MET A 293 19.24 -17.43 -14.57
N LEU A 294 18.01 -16.93 -14.46
CA LEU A 294 17.22 -16.50 -15.61
C LEU A 294 17.61 -15.09 -16.10
N ILE A 295 18.54 -14.41 -15.40
CA ILE A 295 19.02 -13.08 -15.82
C ILE A 295 19.88 -13.21 -17.07
N ASP A 296 19.39 -12.64 -18.17
CA ASP A 296 20.18 -12.41 -19.36
C ASP A 296 20.62 -10.93 -19.43
N PRO A 297 21.92 -10.63 -19.25
CA PRO A 297 22.42 -9.26 -19.33
C PRO A 297 22.22 -8.61 -20.71
N ALA A 298 22.15 -9.42 -21.77
CA ALA A 298 21.87 -8.93 -23.12
C ALA A 298 20.40 -8.49 -23.24
N ALA A 299 19.49 -9.30 -22.71
CA ALA A 299 18.06 -8.97 -22.65
C ALA A 299 17.79 -7.72 -21.78
N ILE A 300 18.48 -7.55 -20.64
CA ILE A 300 18.35 -6.33 -19.81
C ILE A 300 18.79 -5.09 -20.60
N ARG A 301 19.92 -5.19 -21.33
CA ARG A 301 20.38 -4.07 -22.17
C ARG A 301 19.41 -3.75 -23.31
N ALA A 302 18.89 -4.79 -23.96
CA ALA A 302 17.91 -4.64 -25.03
C ALA A 302 16.61 -3.98 -24.55
N HIS A 303 16.20 -4.22 -23.29
CA HIS A 303 14.97 -3.70 -22.71
C HIS A 303 15.21 -2.62 -21.64
N ALA A 304 16.39 -1.95 -21.65
CA ALA A 304 16.76 -0.95 -20.65
C ALA A 304 15.74 0.21 -20.56
N ALA A 305 15.21 0.65 -21.71
CA ALA A 305 14.18 1.71 -21.74
C ALA A 305 12.90 1.28 -21.01
N ALA A 306 12.46 0.03 -21.17
CA ALA A 306 11.31 -0.53 -20.46
C ALA A 306 11.59 -0.61 -18.94
N ALA A 307 12.77 -1.09 -18.55
CA ALA A 307 13.18 -1.17 -17.15
C ALA A 307 13.23 0.21 -16.47
N LEU A 308 13.78 1.21 -17.14
CA LEU A 308 13.85 2.57 -16.63
C LEU A 308 12.47 3.22 -16.53
N LEU A 309 11.63 3.09 -17.57
CA LEU A 309 10.27 3.62 -17.56
C LEU A 309 9.44 2.99 -16.42
N LEU A 310 9.44 1.66 -16.30
CA LEU A 310 8.69 0.99 -15.25
C LEU A 310 9.27 1.29 -13.86
N SER A 311 10.58 1.45 -13.70
CA SER A 311 11.19 1.91 -12.44
C SER A 311 10.69 3.31 -12.06
N ALA A 312 10.63 4.22 -13.01
CA ALA A 312 10.10 5.57 -12.78
C ALA A 312 8.60 5.52 -12.41
N VAL A 313 7.82 4.67 -13.08
CA VAL A 313 6.40 4.43 -12.77
C VAL A 313 6.23 3.87 -11.37
N VAL A 314 7.03 2.89 -10.96
CA VAL A 314 7.01 2.33 -9.60
C VAL A 314 7.30 3.42 -8.58
N VAL A 315 8.40 4.14 -8.72
CA VAL A 315 8.80 5.16 -7.75
C VAL A 315 7.76 6.29 -7.69
N ALA A 316 7.43 6.89 -8.82
CA ALA A 316 6.48 8.02 -8.85
C ALA A 316 5.07 7.56 -8.48
N GLY A 317 4.59 6.46 -9.03
CA GLY A 317 3.25 5.92 -8.81
C GLY A 317 3.02 5.53 -7.36
N LYS A 318 3.99 4.85 -6.73
CA LYS A 318 3.90 4.47 -5.31
C LYS A 318 4.03 5.67 -4.38
N VAL A 319 4.98 6.57 -4.62
CA VAL A 319 5.09 7.80 -3.82
C VAL A 319 3.78 8.59 -3.87
N VAL A 320 3.19 8.77 -5.04
CA VAL A 320 1.92 9.50 -5.18
C VAL A 320 0.74 8.69 -4.63
N GLY A 321 0.60 7.42 -5.05
CA GLY A 321 -0.53 6.57 -4.69
C GLY A 321 -0.64 6.34 -3.19
N VAL A 322 0.47 5.97 -2.54
CA VAL A 322 0.51 5.78 -1.08
C VAL A 322 0.34 7.10 -0.35
N SER A 323 0.96 8.21 -0.82
CA SER A 323 0.80 9.51 -0.16
C SER A 323 -0.64 9.98 -0.20
N VAL A 324 -1.31 9.88 -1.35
CA VAL A 324 -2.73 10.23 -1.51
C VAL A 324 -3.59 9.29 -0.66
N GLY A 325 -3.37 7.98 -0.74
CA GLY A 325 -4.11 6.99 0.03
C GLY A 325 -3.96 7.19 1.55
N ALA A 326 -2.75 7.45 2.04
CA ALA A 326 -2.48 7.67 3.45
C ALA A 326 -3.10 8.99 3.95
N PHE A 327 -3.02 10.05 3.15
CA PHE A 327 -3.69 11.32 3.46
C PHE A 327 -5.21 11.14 3.56
N VAL A 328 -5.79 10.49 2.59
CA VAL A 328 -7.22 10.18 2.53
C VAL A 328 -7.66 9.29 3.71
N ALA A 329 -6.80 8.38 4.16
CA ALA A 329 -7.03 7.56 5.35
C ALA A 329 -6.90 8.35 6.68
N GLY A 330 -6.67 9.66 6.64
CA GLY A 330 -6.63 10.55 7.80
C GLY A 330 -5.25 10.75 8.40
N ASN A 331 -4.19 10.36 7.71
CA ASN A 331 -2.83 10.65 8.15
C ASN A 331 -2.42 12.08 7.72
N GLY A 332 -1.57 12.73 8.51
CA GLY A 332 -1.04 14.04 8.16
C GLY A 332 -0.16 14.00 6.90
N VAL A 333 -0.02 15.14 6.19
CA VAL A 333 0.74 15.25 4.93
C VAL A 333 2.14 14.66 5.05
N ARG A 334 2.84 14.97 6.14
CA ARG A 334 4.20 14.51 6.36
C ARG A 334 4.29 12.99 6.45
N LEU A 335 3.46 12.37 7.28
CA LEU A 335 3.41 10.92 7.45
C LEU A 335 3.03 10.22 6.14
N SER A 336 2.10 10.81 5.40
CA SER A 336 1.64 10.30 4.11
C SER A 336 2.77 10.24 3.08
N ILE A 337 3.54 11.32 2.94
CA ILE A 337 4.67 11.37 2.01
C ILE A 337 5.81 10.42 2.45
N GLN A 338 6.11 10.38 3.75
CA GLN A 338 7.12 9.45 4.27
C GLN A 338 6.73 7.99 4.02
N SER A 339 5.45 7.64 4.19
CA SER A 339 4.94 6.31 3.87
C SER A 339 5.10 5.98 2.38
N GLY A 340 4.75 6.92 1.49
CA GLY A 340 4.91 6.74 0.04
C GLY A 340 6.35 6.53 -0.38
N MET A 341 7.28 7.33 0.15
CA MET A 341 8.70 7.19 -0.15
C MET A 341 9.31 5.92 0.47
N SER A 342 8.69 5.33 1.47
CA SER A 342 9.14 4.07 2.08
C SER A 342 8.72 2.84 1.29
N LEU A 343 7.66 2.93 0.48
CA LEU A 343 7.09 1.80 -0.27
C LEU A 343 7.44 1.84 -1.78
N ALA A 344 8.35 2.69 -2.21
CA ALA A 344 8.66 2.98 -3.61
C ALA A 344 9.54 1.91 -4.31
N GLN A 345 9.38 0.63 -4.00
CA GLN A 345 10.07 -0.49 -4.63
C GLN A 345 9.10 -1.64 -4.93
N ILE A 346 9.51 -2.57 -5.82
CA ILE A 346 8.79 -3.81 -6.05
C ILE A 346 9.32 -4.94 -5.15
N GLY A 347 8.45 -5.93 -4.89
CA GLY A 347 8.70 -7.05 -3.99
C GLY A 347 8.92 -8.39 -4.66
N GLU A 348 9.01 -9.43 -3.84
CA GLU A 348 9.16 -10.83 -4.28
C GLU A 348 7.97 -11.34 -5.10
N PHE A 349 6.77 -10.87 -4.83
CA PHE A 349 5.58 -11.21 -5.63
C PHE A 349 5.71 -10.79 -7.11
N SER A 350 6.45 -9.72 -7.39
CA SER A 350 6.70 -9.27 -8.76
C SER A 350 7.45 -10.32 -9.58
N PHE A 351 8.38 -11.06 -8.96
CA PHE A 351 9.08 -12.16 -9.63
C PHE A 351 8.17 -13.36 -9.85
N ILE A 352 7.26 -13.65 -8.91
CA ILE A 352 6.28 -14.73 -9.05
C ILE A 352 5.32 -14.40 -10.20
N ILE A 353 4.86 -13.16 -10.28
CA ILE A 353 4.01 -12.67 -11.37
C ILE A 353 4.74 -12.74 -12.72
N ALA A 354 6.02 -12.32 -12.77
CA ALA A 354 6.83 -12.40 -13.98
C ALA A 354 7.07 -13.84 -14.42
N GLY A 355 7.31 -14.75 -13.47
CA GLY A 355 7.46 -16.19 -13.71
C GLY A 355 6.19 -16.84 -14.24
N LEU A 356 5.03 -16.50 -13.66
CA LEU A 356 3.72 -16.93 -14.13
C LEU A 356 3.47 -16.48 -15.60
N GLY A 357 3.77 -15.22 -15.92
CA GLY A 357 3.63 -14.68 -17.27
C GLY A 357 4.54 -15.39 -18.28
N ALA A 358 5.79 -15.65 -17.90
CA ALA A 358 6.74 -16.36 -18.74
C ALA A 358 6.32 -17.81 -18.99
N GLY A 359 5.83 -18.53 -17.97
CA GLY A 359 5.34 -19.91 -18.07
C GLY A 359 4.09 -20.05 -18.92
N ALA A 360 3.26 -19.03 -18.99
CA ALA A 360 2.06 -18.99 -19.82
C ALA A 360 2.32 -18.59 -21.29
N GLY A 361 3.58 -18.41 -21.70
CA GLY A 361 3.93 -17.97 -23.05
C GLY A 361 3.57 -16.50 -23.34
N ALA A 362 3.15 -15.77 -22.32
CA ALA A 362 2.67 -14.39 -22.47
C ALA A 362 3.78 -13.38 -22.73
N LEU A 363 5.06 -13.74 -22.57
CA LEU A 363 6.27 -12.92 -22.91
C LEU A 363 7.54 -13.75 -22.70
N PRO A 364 7.85 -14.66 -23.58
CA PRO A 364 9.11 -15.38 -23.45
C PRO A 364 10.28 -14.40 -23.52
N GLY A 365 11.04 -14.31 -22.45
CA GLY A 365 12.34 -13.63 -22.41
C GLY A 365 12.37 -12.15 -22.03
N VAL A 366 11.24 -11.45 -21.85
CA VAL A 366 11.23 -9.99 -21.58
C VAL A 366 10.86 -9.65 -20.13
N LEU A 367 9.77 -10.23 -19.61
CA LEU A 367 9.23 -9.84 -18.29
C LEU A 367 10.18 -10.10 -17.13
N ILE A 368 10.84 -11.25 -17.11
CA ILE A 368 11.74 -11.62 -16.00
C ILE A 368 12.95 -10.67 -15.95
N PRO A 369 13.72 -10.46 -17.06
CA PRO A 369 14.82 -9.51 -17.07
C PRO A 369 14.40 -8.08 -16.68
N VAL A 370 13.25 -7.62 -17.17
CA VAL A 370 12.72 -6.31 -16.84
C VAL A 370 12.33 -6.22 -15.36
N ALA A 371 11.62 -7.22 -14.81
CA ALA A 371 11.26 -7.26 -13.39
C ALA A 371 12.49 -7.22 -12.48
N ILE A 372 13.55 -7.97 -12.84
CA ILE A 372 14.81 -7.99 -12.09
C ILE A 372 15.49 -6.62 -12.14
N ALA A 373 15.57 -5.99 -13.33
CA ALA A 373 16.15 -4.68 -13.47
C ALA A 373 15.38 -3.61 -12.68
N VAL A 374 14.04 -3.63 -12.75
CA VAL A 374 13.16 -2.72 -11.97
C VAL A 374 13.37 -2.94 -10.48
N SER A 375 13.41 -4.20 -10.03
CA SER A 375 13.64 -4.53 -8.62
C SER A 375 15.00 -4.03 -8.14
N ALA A 376 16.07 -4.26 -8.91
CA ALA A 376 17.40 -3.81 -8.56
C ALA A 376 17.46 -2.29 -8.43
N ILE A 377 16.95 -1.56 -9.44
CA ILE A 377 16.95 -0.09 -9.45
C ILE A 377 16.15 0.46 -8.27
N THR A 378 14.91 -0.01 -8.08
CA THR A 378 14.01 0.53 -7.05
C THR A 378 14.47 0.16 -5.63
N THR A 379 15.05 -1.04 -5.45
CA THR A 379 15.63 -1.48 -4.17
C THR A 379 16.86 -0.64 -3.80
N LEU A 380 17.74 -0.34 -4.76
CA LEU A 380 18.90 0.52 -4.52
C LEU A 380 18.49 1.96 -4.17
N LEU A 381 17.40 2.47 -4.75
CA LEU A 381 16.87 3.80 -4.46
C LEU A 381 16.20 3.90 -3.09
N THR A 382 15.59 2.82 -2.59
CA THR A 382 14.77 2.81 -1.37
C THR A 382 15.47 3.39 -0.13
N PRO A 383 16.72 3.04 0.24
CA PRO A 383 17.39 3.62 1.40
C PRO A 383 17.59 5.14 1.29
N PHE A 384 17.79 5.66 0.07
CA PHE A 384 17.93 7.10 -0.18
C PHE A 384 16.59 7.81 -0.09
N LEU A 385 15.52 7.22 -0.64
CA LEU A 385 14.17 7.74 -0.54
C LEU A 385 13.70 7.81 0.92
N ILE A 386 13.91 6.76 1.70
CA ILE A 386 13.57 6.74 3.12
C ILE A 386 14.39 7.79 3.89
N ARG A 387 15.70 7.92 3.62
CA ARG A 387 16.55 8.95 4.26
C ARG A 387 16.08 10.36 3.92
N GLY A 388 15.76 10.62 2.67
CA GLY A 388 15.31 11.93 2.18
C GLY A 388 13.85 12.26 2.53
N SER A 389 13.05 11.27 2.96
CA SER A 389 11.60 11.40 3.09
C SER A 389 11.16 12.51 4.05
N ALA A 390 11.84 12.65 5.19
CA ALA A 390 11.52 13.67 6.19
C ALA A 390 11.74 15.10 5.65
N GLY A 391 12.86 15.31 4.96
CA GLY A 391 13.20 16.61 4.34
C GLY A 391 12.25 16.95 3.20
N PHE A 392 11.97 15.97 2.33
CA PHE A 392 11.05 16.17 1.20
C PHE A 392 9.62 16.43 1.69
N ALA A 393 9.14 15.68 2.68
CA ALA A 393 7.81 15.89 3.27
C ALA A 393 7.69 17.29 3.89
N ALA A 394 8.72 17.76 4.62
CA ALA A 394 8.77 19.11 5.16
C ALA A 394 8.81 20.18 4.07
N TYR A 395 9.50 19.93 2.95
CA TYR A 395 9.52 20.84 1.80
C TYR A 395 8.13 20.97 1.16
N VAL A 396 7.46 19.85 0.90
CA VAL A 396 6.10 19.84 0.34
C VAL A 396 5.12 20.54 1.29
N ASP A 397 5.15 20.21 2.58
CA ASP A 397 4.25 20.82 3.57
C ASP A 397 4.38 22.35 3.62
N ARG A 398 5.62 22.89 3.53
CA ARG A 398 5.88 24.33 3.47
C ARG A 398 5.42 25.00 2.18
N ARG A 399 5.37 24.26 1.07
CA ARG A 399 4.93 24.78 -0.24
C ARG A 399 3.42 24.73 -0.42
N LEU A 400 2.72 23.98 0.40
CA LEU A 400 1.26 23.94 0.35
C LEU A 400 0.67 25.33 0.69
N PRO A 401 -0.36 25.79 -0.03
CA PRO A 401 -1.11 26.99 0.33
C PRO A 401 -1.69 26.88 1.74
N HIS A 402 -1.77 28.00 2.46
CA HIS A 402 -2.25 28.03 3.86
C HIS A 402 -3.62 27.36 4.06
N ALA A 403 -4.55 27.53 3.11
CA ALA A 403 -5.85 26.87 3.17
C ALA A 403 -5.74 25.34 3.17
N ALA A 404 -4.86 24.78 2.29
CA ALA A 404 -4.61 23.35 2.24
C ALA A 404 -3.90 22.84 3.49
N GLN A 405 -2.99 23.64 4.04
CA GLN A 405 -2.31 23.32 5.30
C GLN A 405 -3.29 23.23 6.48
N THR A 406 -4.15 24.23 6.66
CA THR A 406 -5.19 24.24 7.70
C THR A 406 -6.13 23.06 7.56
N PHE A 407 -6.59 22.83 6.33
CA PHE A 407 -7.45 21.69 6.03
C PHE A 407 -6.78 20.35 6.36
N ALA A 408 -5.54 20.14 5.95
CA ALA A 408 -4.83 18.88 6.17
C ALA A 408 -4.65 18.57 7.67
N THR A 409 -4.42 19.60 8.50
CA THR A 409 -4.32 19.46 9.96
C THR A 409 -5.64 19.04 10.58
N LEU A 410 -6.73 19.68 10.16
CA LEU A 410 -8.07 19.42 10.70
C LEU A 410 -8.66 18.10 10.18
N TYR A 411 -8.38 17.75 8.94
CA TYR A 411 -8.89 16.52 8.33
C TYR A 411 -8.46 15.26 9.10
N GLY A 412 -7.19 15.19 9.52
CA GLY A 412 -6.69 14.07 10.33
C GLY A 412 -7.46 13.92 11.64
N SER A 413 -7.71 15.02 12.35
CA SER A 413 -8.50 14.98 13.60
C SER A 413 -9.96 14.59 13.38
N TRP A 414 -10.55 15.01 12.25
CA TRP A 414 -11.93 14.64 11.89
C TRP A 414 -12.07 13.15 11.58
N VAL A 415 -11.10 12.56 10.86
CA VAL A 415 -11.10 11.13 10.59
C VAL A 415 -10.90 10.32 11.89
N GLN A 416 -10.09 10.79 12.83
CA GLN A 416 -9.96 10.17 14.14
C GLN A 416 -11.27 10.26 14.94
N ALA A 417 -11.92 11.42 14.99
CA ALA A 417 -13.23 11.58 15.62
C ALA A 417 -14.30 10.67 15.03
N LEU A 418 -14.21 10.41 13.71
CA LEU A 418 -15.00 9.36 13.07
C LEU A 418 -14.72 7.97 13.67
N GLY A 419 -13.52 7.66 14.14
CA GLY A 419 -13.13 6.39 14.81
C GLY A 419 -13.80 6.19 16.17
N ASP A 420 -13.94 7.24 16.96
CA ASP A 420 -14.25 7.17 18.39
C ASP A 420 -15.73 7.31 18.76
N SER A 421 -16.59 7.75 17.82
CA SER A 421 -17.99 8.06 18.14
C SER A 421 -18.81 6.81 18.50
N ARG A 422 -19.33 6.74 19.74
CA ARG A 422 -20.23 5.71 20.26
C ARG A 422 -21.58 5.63 19.53
N ALA A 423 -22.01 6.72 18.91
CA ALA A 423 -23.26 6.82 18.12
C ALA A 423 -23.27 5.88 16.88
N ARG A 424 -22.12 5.39 16.47
CA ARG A 424 -21.90 4.59 15.28
C ARG A 424 -22.52 3.18 15.27
N ARG A 425 -22.77 2.58 16.42
CA ARG A 425 -23.27 1.18 16.43
C ARG A 425 -24.66 1.04 15.80
N ALA A 426 -25.53 2.03 15.93
CA ALA A 426 -26.86 2.01 15.32
C ALA A 426 -26.83 2.25 13.80
N GLU A 427 -25.89 3.09 13.31
CA GLU A 427 -25.76 3.43 11.88
C GLU A 427 -24.85 2.49 11.10
N TRP A 428 -24.03 1.68 11.79
CA TRP A 428 -23.05 0.78 11.18
C TRP A 428 -23.66 -0.20 10.18
N THR A 429 -24.83 -0.72 10.48
CA THR A 429 -25.56 -1.62 9.57
C THR A 429 -25.93 -0.91 8.27
N ARG A 430 -26.37 0.34 8.36
CA ARG A 430 -26.73 1.17 7.19
C ARG A 430 -25.51 1.55 6.36
N ILE A 431 -24.39 1.88 7.00
CA ILE A 431 -23.09 2.16 6.34
C ILE A 431 -22.61 0.91 5.59
N ARG A 432 -22.64 -0.26 6.23
CA ARG A 432 -22.27 -1.53 5.57
C ARG A 432 -23.17 -1.87 4.38
N GLN A 433 -24.46 -1.66 4.48
CA GLN A 433 -25.38 -1.88 3.37
C GLN A 433 -25.09 -0.96 2.19
N LEU A 434 -24.87 0.34 2.45
CA LEU A 434 -24.52 1.29 1.40
C LEU A 434 -23.15 0.96 0.78
N ALA A 435 -22.16 0.58 1.59
CA ALA A 435 -20.86 0.14 1.07
C ALA A 435 -21.01 -1.12 0.20
N ALA A 436 -21.83 -2.09 0.61
CA ALA A 436 -22.11 -3.27 -0.19
C ALA A 436 -22.81 -2.93 -1.53
N PHE A 437 -23.75 -2.01 -1.52
CA PHE A 437 -24.40 -1.54 -2.77
C PHE A 437 -23.39 -0.81 -3.68
N LEU A 438 -22.49 0.01 -3.12
CA LEU A 438 -21.45 0.66 -3.90
C LEU A 438 -20.51 -0.36 -4.58
N VAL A 439 -20.06 -1.36 -3.83
CA VAL A 439 -19.24 -2.45 -4.36
C VAL A 439 -20.01 -3.23 -5.43
N LEU A 440 -21.29 -3.52 -5.21
CA LEU A 440 -22.12 -4.20 -6.19
C LEU A 440 -22.26 -3.39 -7.48
N ASP A 441 -22.53 -2.08 -7.40
CA ASP A 441 -22.62 -1.20 -8.56
C ASP A 441 -21.29 -1.19 -9.35
N VAL A 442 -20.16 -1.09 -8.66
CA VAL A 442 -18.81 -1.12 -9.27
C VAL A 442 -18.54 -2.46 -9.95
N VAL A 443 -18.86 -3.58 -9.30
CA VAL A 443 -18.70 -4.93 -9.88
C VAL A 443 -19.59 -5.10 -11.12
N ILE A 444 -20.83 -4.63 -11.08
CA ILE A 444 -21.74 -4.70 -12.24
C ILE A 444 -21.21 -3.84 -13.39
N ILE A 445 -20.71 -2.65 -13.13
CA ILE A 445 -20.09 -1.79 -14.18
C ILE A 445 -18.88 -2.51 -14.77
N ALA A 446 -17.99 -3.06 -13.94
CA ALA A 446 -16.84 -3.80 -14.43
C ALA A 446 -17.26 -5.00 -15.28
N ALA A 447 -18.23 -5.79 -14.82
CA ALA A 447 -18.76 -6.94 -15.55
C ALA A 447 -19.38 -6.53 -16.88
N LEU A 448 -20.14 -5.43 -16.94
CA LEU A 448 -20.72 -4.90 -18.18
C LEU A 448 -19.65 -4.46 -19.18
N VAL A 449 -18.61 -3.74 -18.72
CA VAL A 449 -17.51 -3.31 -19.58
C VAL A 449 -16.76 -4.52 -20.15
N ILE A 450 -16.40 -5.47 -19.28
CA ILE A 450 -15.69 -6.69 -19.67
C ILE A 450 -16.54 -7.54 -20.62
N ALA A 451 -17.82 -7.79 -20.26
CA ALA A 451 -18.73 -8.58 -21.10
C ALA A 451 -18.98 -7.96 -22.47
N SER A 452 -19.16 -6.63 -22.52
CA SER A 452 -19.35 -5.90 -23.79
C SER A 452 -18.10 -5.97 -24.68
N SER A 453 -16.92 -5.89 -24.09
CA SER A 453 -15.66 -6.00 -24.83
C SER A 453 -15.45 -7.40 -25.39
N LEU A 454 -15.65 -8.42 -24.58
CA LEU A 454 -15.47 -9.82 -24.96
C LEU A 454 -16.57 -10.33 -25.91
N GLY A 455 -17.79 -9.83 -25.72
CA GLY A 455 -18.94 -10.18 -26.57
C GLY A 455 -19.02 -9.39 -27.89
N ARG A 456 -18.21 -8.33 -28.05
CA ARG A 456 -18.31 -7.40 -29.18
C ARG A 456 -18.20 -8.09 -30.55
N GLY A 457 -17.27 -9.02 -30.71
CA GLY A 457 -17.09 -9.78 -31.94
C GLY A 457 -18.33 -10.62 -32.26
N ARG A 458 -18.71 -11.53 -31.35
CA ARG A 458 -19.86 -12.44 -31.53
C ARG A 458 -21.18 -11.72 -31.77
N LEU A 459 -21.43 -10.63 -31.04
CA LEU A 459 -22.64 -9.83 -31.19
C LEU A 459 -22.62 -9.02 -32.50
N ALA A 460 -21.46 -8.50 -32.90
CA ALA A 460 -21.30 -7.81 -34.16
C ALA A 460 -21.48 -8.77 -35.35
N ASP A 461 -20.95 -9.98 -35.27
CA ASP A 461 -21.11 -11.01 -36.30
C ASP A 461 -22.57 -11.51 -36.41
N ALA A 462 -23.26 -11.67 -35.28
CA ALA A 462 -24.68 -12.01 -35.24
C ALA A 462 -25.56 -10.89 -35.84
N LEU A 463 -25.13 -9.64 -35.80
CA LEU A 463 -25.80 -8.48 -36.38
C LEU A 463 -25.32 -8.14 -37.79
N ALA A 464 -24.20 -8.70 -38.25
CA ALA A 464 -23.57 -8.38 -39.55
C ALA A 464 -24.45 -8.71 -40.76
N GLY A 465 -25.42 -9.62 -40.60
CA GLY A 465 -26.45 -9.89 -41.63
C GLY A 465 -27.56 -8.85 -41.74
N ARG A 466 -27.67 -7.92 -40.77
CA ARG A 466 -28.75 -6.93 -40.69
C ARG A 466 -28.27 -5.47 -40.65
N VAL A 467 -27.03 -5.25 -40.22
CA VAL A 467 -26.49 -3.90 -39.99
C VAL A 467 -25.02 -3.86 -40.41
N HIS A 468 -24.54 -2.71 -40.89
CA HIS A 468 -23.12 -2.52 -41.22
C HIS A 468 -22.20 -2.84 -40.02
N PRO A 469 -21.02 -3.52 -40.19
CA PRO A 469 -20.18 -3.98 -39.09
C PRO A 469 -19.77 -2.90 -38.11
N THR A 470 -19.50 -1.69 -38.59
CA THR A 470 -19.17 -0.54 -37.72
C THR A 470 -20.37 -0.09 -36.89
N ALA A 471 -21.56 -0.09 -37.45
CA ALA A 471 -22.79 0.25 -36.75
C ALA A 471 -23.18 -0.82 -35.72
N ALA A 472 -22.95 -2.09 -36.02
CA ALA A 472 -23.14 -3.18 -35.05
C ALA A 472 -22.20 -3.03 -33.83
N ARG A 473 -20.92 -2.69 -34.06
CA ARG A 473 -19.96 -2.42 -32.96
C ARG A 473 -20.33 -1.22 -32.11
N LEU A 474 -20.84 -0.15 -32.76
CA LEU A 474 -21.31 1.04 -32.04
C LEU A 474 -22.57 0.74 -31.23
N LEU A 475 -23.50 -0.06 -31.75
CA LEU A 475 -24.71 -0.48 -31.01
C LEU A 475 -24.37 -1.30 -29.77
N VAL A 476 -23.45 -2.24 -29.86
CA VAL A 476 -23.02 -3.02 -28.68
C VAL A 476 -22.35 -2.14 -27.62
N THR A 477 -21.51 -1.19 -28.05
CA THR A 477 -20.84 -0.29 -27.13
C THR A 477 -21.81 0.69 -26.47
N SER A 478 -22.72 1.29 -27.25
CA SER A 478 -23.71 2.24 -26.73
C SER A 478 -24.74 1.55 -25.82
N SER A 479 -25.16 0.32 -26.14
CA SER A 479 -26.04 -0.45 -25.26
C SER A 479 -25.36 -0.79 -23.90
N ALA A 480 -24.08 -1.13 -23.89
CA ALA A 480 -23.34 -1.37 -22.67
C ALA A 480 -23.20 -0.09 -21.81
N ILE A 481 -22.92 1.05 -22.47
CA ILE A 481 -22.90 2.35 -21.79
C ILE A 481 -24.28 2.67 -21.20
N LEU A 482 -25.34 2.52 -21.96
CA LEU A 482 -26.71 2.80 -21.52
C LEU A 482 -27.12 1.92 -20.33
N LEU A 483 -26.80 0.64 -20.39
CA LEU A 483 -27.03 -0.31 -19.29
C LEU A 483 -26.17 0.01 -18.06
N GLY A 484 -24.99 0.57 -18.23
CA GLY A 484 -24.08 0.96 -17.14
C GLY A 484 -24.48 2.28 -16.44
N LEU A 485 -25.21 3.18 -17.12
CA LEU A 485 -25.60 4.49 -16.56
C LEU A 485 -26.38 4.40 -15.24
N PRO A 486 -27.38 3.52 -15.07
CA PRO A 486 -28.09 3.39 -13.80
C PRO A 486 -27.17 3.02 -12.62
N PHE A 487 -26.21 2.12 -12.84
CA PHE A 487 -25.26 1.69 -11.82
C PHE A 487 -24.22 2.77 -11.53
N LEU A 488 -23.75 3.51 -12.55
CA LEU A 488 -22.89 4.67 -12.35
C LEU A 488 -23.61 5.75 -11.51
N TRP A 489 -24.87 6.03 -11.83
CA TRP A 489 -25.70 6.92 -11.03
C TRP A 489 -25.94 6.40 -9.63
N GLY A 490 -26.17 5.08 -9.47
CA GLY A 490 -26.28 4.38 -8.21
C GLY A 490 -25.02 4.57 -7.36
N ALA A 491 -23.85 4.31 -7.94
CA ALA A 491 -22.55 4.48 -7.27
C ALA A 491 -22.31 5.92 -6.81
N LEU A 492 -22.56 6.91 -7.70
CA LEU A 492 -22.47 8.34 -7.36
C LEU A 492 -23.42 8.74 -6.23
N ARG A 493 -24.68 8.28 -6.30
CA ARG A 493 -25.69 8.57 -5.29
C ARG A 493 -25.34 7.92 -3.95
N THR A 494 -24.82 6.70 -3.97
CA THR A 494 -24.42 5.94 -2.79
C THR A 494 -23.18 6.56 -2.15
N ALA A 495 -22.18 6.96 -2.95
CA ALA A 495 -21.00 7.67 -2.46
C ALA A 495 -21.37 8.99 -1.75
N ARG A 496 -22.27 9.78 -2.35
CA ARG A 496 -22.80 11.01 -1.74
C ARG A 496 -23.56 10.76 -0.44
N ARG A 497 -24.33 9.67 -0.35
CA ARG A 497 -25.05 9.28 0.87
C ARG A 497 -24.10 8.84 1.96
N LEU A 498 -23.09 8.02 1.62
CA LEU A 498 -22.06 7.60 2.55
C LEU A 498 -21.26 8.79 3.07
N GLY A 499 -20.79 9.67 2.18
CA GLY A 499 -20.05 10.87 2.56
C GLY A 499 -20.86 11.77 3.51
N ARG A 500 -22.17 11.90 3.27
CA ARG A 500 -23.07 12.66 4.13
C ARG A 500 -23.22 12.01 5.50
N LEU A 501 -23.58 10.74 5.57
CA LEU A 501 -23.76 10.00 6.82
C LEU A 501 -22.49 10.02 7.69
N LEU A 502 -21.33 9.83 7.06
CA LEU A 502 -20.06 9.87 7.76
C LEU A 502 -19.76 11.28 8.29
N ALA A 503 -20.00 12.33 7.50
CA ALA A 503 -19.77 13.71 7.93
C ALA A 503 -20.73 14.17 9.04
N GLU A 504 -22.01 13.77 8.98
CA GLU A 504 -23.01 14.01 10.02
C GLU A 504 -22.69 13.23 11.31
N GLY A 505 -22.14 12.02 11.19
CA GLY A 505 -21.67 11.23 12.33
C GLY A 505 -20.46 11.85 13.05
N ALA A 506 -19.60 12.58 12.32
CA ALA A 506 -18.48 13.32 12.91
C ALA A 506 -18.94 14.65 13.55
N PHE A 507 -19.87 15.33 12.89
CA PHE A 507 -20.36 16.63 13.29
C PHE A 507 -21.91 16.65 13.28
N PRO A 508 -22.57 16.25 14.37
CA PRO A 508 -24.02 16.30 14.46
C PRO A 508 -24.54 17.73 14.27
N ALA A 509 -25.67 17.89 13.59
CA ALA A 509 -26.33 19.19 13.45
C ALA A 509 -26.84 19.66 14.82
N SER A 510 -26.63 20.94 15.15
CA SER A 510 -27.17 21.53 16.36
C SER A 510 -28.70 21.65 16.25
N ALA A 511 -29.42 21.20 17.26
CA ALA A 511 -30.90 21.19 17.28
C ALA A 511 -31.55 22.57 17.53
N GLY A 512 -30.77 23.61 17.79
CA GLY A 512 -31.31 24.95 18.03
C GLY A 512 -30.18 25.99 18.13
N GLY A 513 -30.11 26.89 17.17
CA GLY A 513 -29.10 27.95 17.10
C GLY A 513 -28.33 28.00 15.78
N VAL A 514 -27.32 28.89 15.72
CA VAL A 514 -26.41 28.97 14.55
C VAL A 514 -25.56 27.71 14.51
N ASP A 515 -25.66 26.96 13.41
CA ASP A 515 -24.87 25.71 13.20
C ASP A 515 -23.42 26.03 12.86
N LEU A 516 -22.58 26.17 13.88
CA LEU A 516 -21.15 26.46 13.75
C LEU A 516 -20.35 25.29 13.14
N ALA A 517 -20.93 24.07 13.06
CA ALA A 517 -20.31 22.88 12.45
C ALA A 517 -20.56 22.77 10.92
N GLU A 518 -21.31 23.69 10.32
CA GLU A 518 -21.71 23.58 8.93
C GLU A 518 -20.51 23.61 7.96
N ALA A 519 -19.55 24.52 8.17
CA ALA A 519 -18.39 24.65 7.29
C ALA A 519 -17.44 23.44 7.39
N PRO A 520 -17.02 22.95 8.59
CA PRO A 520 -16.27 21.70 8.73
C PRO A 520 -17.01 20.49 8.15
N ARG A 521 -18.31 20.37 8.38
CA ARG A 521 -19.16 19.28 7.88
C ARG A 521 -19.20 19.26 6.36
N ARG A 522 -19.35 20.42 5.68
CA ARG A 522 -19.30 20.53 4.23
C ARG A 522 -17.97 20.12 3.65
N ALA A 523 -16.86 20.59 4.27
CA ALA A 523 -15.51 20.25 3.84
C ALA A 523 -15.24 18.75 3.99
N LEU A 524 -15.56 18.17 5.15
CA LEU A 524 -15.40 16.75 5.40
C LEU A 524 -16.27 15.91 4.45
N ARG A 525 -17.52 16.29 4.24
CA ARG A 525 -18.42 15.62 3.31
C ARG A 525 -17.84 15.58 1.89
N ALA A 526 -17.39 16.72 1.35
CA ALA A 526 -16.83 16.80 0.00
C ALA A 526 -15.59 15.92 -0.12
N THR A 527 -14.72 15.90 0.90
CA THR A 527 -13.52 15.04 0.92
C THR A 527 -13.87 13.56 0.97
N LEU A 528 -14.81 13.17 1.83
CA LEU A 528 -15.26 11.78 1.93
C LEU A 528 -15.94 11.30 0.63
N GLU A 529 -16.77 12.15 0.00
CA GLU A 529 -17.37 11.84 -1.31
C GLU A 529 -16.30 11.60 -2.38
N LEU A 530 -15.28 12.46 -2.48
CA LEU A 530 -14.15 12.30 -3.39
C LEU A 530 -13.34 11.05 -3.09
N THR A 531 -13.06 10.80 -1.82
CA THR A 531 -12.35 9.61 -1.34
C THR A 531 -13.06 8.33 -1.75
N ILE A 532 -14.36 8.24 -1.48
CA ILE A 532 -15.17 7.07 -1.79
C ILE A 532 -15.23 6.85 -3.31
N LEU A 533 -15.41 7.91 -4.09
CA LEU A 533 -15.41 7.84 -5.55
C LEU A 533 -14.05 7.41 -6.10
N PHE A 534 -12.95 7.91 -5.53
CA PHE A 534 -11.61 7.53 -5.96
C PHE A 534 -11.28 6.10 -5.56
N ALA A 535 -11.61 5.69 -4.34
CA ALA A 535 -11.42 4.33 -3.85
C ALA A 535 -12.24 3.28 -4.63
N ALA A 536 -13.42 3.66 -5.12
CA ALA A 536 -14.24 2.80 -5.97
C ALA A 536 -13.81 2.86 -7.45
N GLY A 537 -13.47 4.04 -7.95
CA GLY A 537 -13.14 4.31 -9.35
C GLY A 537 -11.75 3.82 -9.76
N ALA A 538 -10.74 3.94 -8.90
CA ALA A 538 -9.38 3.51 -9.24
C ALA A 538 -9.29 2.00 -9.53
N PRO A 539 -9.83 1.09 -8.70
CA PRO A 539 -9.88 -0.34 -9.03
C PRO A 539 -10.73 -0.64 -10.27
N LEU A 540 -11.85 0.07 -10.44
CA LEU A 540 -12.70 -0.09 -11.62
C LEU A 540 -11.91 0.22 -12.90
N VAL A 541 -11.17 1.33 -12.92
CA VAL A 541 -10.31 1.72 -14.05
C VAL A 541 -9.21 0.70 -14.29
N ALA A 542 -8.48 0.34 -13.24
CA ALA A 542 -7.37 -0.62 -13.34
C ALA A 542 -7.84 -1.97 -13.92
N LEU A 543 -9.02 -2.45 -13.49
CA LEU A 543 -9.59 -3.71 -13.92
C LEU A 543 -10.19 -3.64 -15.35
N THR A 544 -10.80 -2.54 -15.73
CA THR A 544 -11.54 -2.45 -16.99
C THR A 544 -10.70 -1.90 -18.15
N GLN A 545 -9.62 -1.18 -17.88
CA GLN A 545 -8.77 -0.57 -18.91
C GLN A 545 -8.28 -1.56 -19.99
N PRO A 546 -7.86 -2.80 -19.66
CA PRO A 546 -7.42 -3.76 -20.68
C PRO A 546 -8.50 -4.14 -21.70
N PHE A 547 -9.77 -3.98 -21.33
CA PHE A 547 -10.94 -4.34 -22.13
C PHE A 547 -11.52 -3.16 -22.93
N LEU A 548 -11.03 -1.95 -22.68
CA LEU A 548 -11.45 -0.75 -23.38
C LEU A 548 -10.56 -0.49 -24.61
N PRO A 549 -11.10 0.14 -25.66
CA PRO A 549 -10.27 0.57 -26.80
C PRO A 549 -9.14 1.47 -26.34
N THR A 550 -7.93 1.29 -26.89
CA THR A 550 -6.75 2.10 -26.57
C THR A 550 -6.95 3.59 -26.81
N ALA A 551 -7.87 3.97 -27.70
CA ALA A 551 -8.27 5.34 -27.97
C ALA A 551 -9.11 5.98 -26.84
N PHE A 552 -9.61 5.21 -25.88
CA PHE A 552 -10.44 5.71 -24.79
C PHE A 552 -9.64 5.84 -23.49
N PRO A 553 -9.09 7.01 -23.16
CA PRO A 553 -8.28 7.20 -21.97
C PRO A 553 -9.18 7.31 -20.72
N PHE A 554 -9.83 6.21 -20.33
CA PHE A 554 -10.74 6.20 -19.17
C PHE A 554 -10.05 6.68 -17.90
N GLY A 555 -8.76 6.36 -17.73
CA GLY A 555 -7.97 6.89 -16.63
C GLY A 555 -7.84 8.42 -16.66
N VAL A 556 -7.71 9.02 -17.84
CA VAL A 556 -7.71 10.49 -17.98
C VAL A 556 -9.08 11.07 -17.61
N VAL A 557 -10.16 10.42 -18.03
CA VAL A 557 -11.53 10.82 -17.65
C VAL A 557 -11.72 10.75 -16.13
N LEU A 558 -11.18 9.71 -15.46
CA LEU A 558 -11.21 9.60 -14.00
C LEU A 558 -10.40 10.73 -13.36
N VAL A 559 -9.16 10.96 -13.81
CA VAL A 559 -8.30 12.04 -13.27
C VAL A 559 -8.94 13.41 -13.46
N VAL A 560 -9.49 13.69 -14.64
CA VAL A 560 -10.22 14.94 -14.93
C VAL A 560 -11.47 15.03 -14.08
N GLY A 561 -12.24 13.95 -13.94
CA GLY A 561 -13.42 13.88 -13.08
C GLY A 561 -13.09 14.19 -11.62
N VAL A 562 -12.04 13.58 -11.07
CA VAL A 562 -11.54 13.84 -9.70
C VAL A 562 -11.05 15.29 -9.59
N ALA A 563 -10.33 15.81 -10.58
CA ALA A 563 -9.88 17.20 -10.59
C ALA A 563 -11.07 18.20 -10.60
N LEU A 564 -12.09 17.95 -11.42
CA LEU A 564 -13.31 18.76 -11.46
C LEU A 564 -14.09 18.69 -10.14
N LEU A 565 -14.14 17.53 -9.49
CA LEU A 565 -14.73 17.37 -8.17
C LEU A 565 -13.85 18.03 -7.08
N GLY A 566 -12.56 18.18 -7.32
CA GLY A 566 -11.64 18.92 -6.45
C GLY A 566 -11.93 20.43 -6.36
N LEU A 567 -12.61 21.02 -7.35
CA LEU A 567 -13.00 22.45 -7.32
C LEU A 567 -13.95 22.80 -6.16
N PRO A 568 -15.06 22.06 -5.93
CA PRO A 568 -15.88 22.25 -4.73
C PRO A 568 -15.11 22.03 -3.42
N PHE A 569 -14.20 21.05 -3.42
CA PHE A 569 -13.31 20.81 -2.30
C PHE A 569 -12.44 22.03 -1.99
N TRP A 570 -11.76 22.59 -2.99
CA TRP A 570 -10.91 23.76 -2.83
C TRP A 570 -11.69 24.97 -2.29
N ARG A 571 -12.89 25.22 -2.85
CA ARG A 571 -13.79 26.27 -2.35
C ARG A 571 -14.23 26.02 -0.90
N SER A 572 -14.48 24.77 -0.52
CA SER A 572 -14.85 24.39 0.83
C SER A 572 -13.66 24.57 1.82
N ALA A 573 -12.44 24.26 1.39
CA ALA A 573 -11.23 24.44 2.19
C ALA A 573 -10.92 25.94 2.44
N THR A 574 -11.12 26.79 1.44
CA THR A 574 -10.95 28.26 1.60
C THR A 574 -12.00 28.87 2.52
N ASN A 575 -13.25 28.43 2.44
CA ASN A 575 -14.31 28.84 3.36
C ASN A 575 -14.03 28.39 4.79
N LEU A 576 -13.46 27.20 4.98
CA LEU A 576 -13.06 26.69 6.29
C LEU A 576 -11.98 27.55 6.94
N GLN A 577 -11.02 28.08 6.16
CA GLN A 577 -10.00 28.99 6.69
C GLN A 577 -10.62 30.28 7.25
N GLY A 578 -11.62 30.84 6.57
CA GLY A 578 -12.39 31.99 7.09
C GLY A 578 -13.13 31.67 8.38
N HIS A 579 -13.74 30.47 8.42
CA HIS A 579 -14.47 30.00 9.61
C HIS A 579 -13.55 29.77 10.82
N VAL A 580 -12.38 29.19 10.62
CA VAL A 580 -11.36 29.00 11.67
C VAL A 580 -10.89 30.37 12.19
N ARG A 581 -10.64 31.34 11.32
CA ARG A 581 -10.28 32.71 11.73
C ARG A 581 -11.37 33.39 12.55
N ALA A 582 -12.61 33.33 12.09
CA ALA A 582 -13.75 33.90 12.82
C ALA A 582 -13.97 33.21 14.17
N GLY A 583 -13.85 31.89 14.21
CA GLY A 583 -13.95 31.10 15.42
C GLY A 583 -12.84 31.40 16.43
N THR A 584 -11.61 31.61 15.95
CA THR A 584 -10.49 32.01 16.80
C THR A 584 -10.71 33.40 17.38
N GLN A 585 -11.34 34.33 16.65
CA GLN A 585 -11.75 35.65 17.21
C GLN A 585 -12.78 35.51 18.34
N VAL A 586 -13.78 34.65 18.18
CA VAL A 586 -14.79 34.40 19.23
C VAL A 586 -14.16 33.80 20.49
N ILE A 587 -13.20 32.88 20.34
CA ILE A 587 -12.41 32.33 21.46
C ILE A 587 -11.65 33.48 22.17
N LEU A 588 -11.05 34.33 21.38
CA LEU A 588 -10.31 35.50 21.82
C LEU A 588 -11.19 36.45 22.66
N ASP A 589 -12.31 36.85 22.10
CA ASP A 589 -13.26 37.74 22.77
C ASP A 589 -13.76 37.10 24.07
N ALA A 590 -13.98 35.79 24.09
CA ALA A 590 -14.37 35.05 25.28
C ALA A 590 -13.26 34.99 26.34
N LEU A 591 -11.98 34.75 25.93
CA LEU A 591 -10.82 34.72 26.81
C LEU A 591 -10.50 36.14 27.38
N VAL A 592 -10.56 37.16 26.54
CA VAL A 592 -10.38 38.58 26.96
C VAL A 592 -11.48 39.01 27.91
N ALA A 593 -12.74 38.67 27.67
CA ALA A 593 -13.85 38.92 28.59
C ALA A 593 -13.65 38.19 29.92
N GLN A 594 -13.02 37.03 29.93
CA GLN A 594 -12.73 36.24 31.12
C GLN A 594 -11.58 36.82 31.96
N SER A 595 -10.51 37.30 31.31
CA SER A 595 -9.39 37.93 32.01
C SER A 595 -9.85 39.21 32.78
N ARG A 596 -10.91 39.86 32.30
CA ARG A 596 -11.53 40.99 32.94
C ARG A 596 -12.48 40.64 34.10
N SER A 597 -12.97 39.39 34.17
CA SER A 597 -14.00 38.97 35.15
C SER A 597 -13.47 38.12 36.33
N GLY A 598 -12.19 37.78 36.39
CA GLY A 598 -11.52 37.16 37.54
C GLY A 598 -12.04 35.80 38.02
N GLN A 599 -12.80 35.06 37.22
CA GLN A 599 -13.35 33.74 37.58
C GLN A 599 -12.51 32.55 37.07
N PRO A 600 -12.39 31.47 37.86
CA PRO A 600 -11.57 30.31 37.50
C PRO A 600 -12.13 29.49 36.33
N ALA A 601 -11.22 28.92 35.51
CA ALA A 601 -11.34 28.43 34.15
C ALA A 601 -11.88 27.01 33.86
N PRO A 602 -12.40 26.14 34.73
CA PRO A 602 -12.62 24.75 34.36
C PRO A 602 -13.89 24.43 33.51
N SER A 603 -14.92 25.29 33.56
CA SER A 603 -16.19 24.97 32.87
C SER A 603 -16.29 25.49 31.42
N ARG A 604 -15.42 26.39 30.99
CA ARG A 604 -15.53 27.05 29.68
C ARG A 604 -14.74 26.41 28.54
N LEU A 605 -13.77 25.53 28.81
CA LEU A 605 -13.10 24.74 27.75
C LEU A 605 -14.05 23.73 27.10
N ASP A 606 -15.00 23.18 27.87
CA ASP A 606 -16.05 22.34 27.35
C ASP A 606 -17.10 23.14 26.55
N ASP A 607 -17.35 24.36 26.90
CA ASP A 607 -18.20 25.28 26.14
C ASP A 607 -17.54 25.69 24.81
N LEU A 608 -16.20 25.83 24.77
CA LEU A 608 -15.43 26.09 23.56
C LEU A 608 -15.48 24.90 22.57
N ARG A 609 -15.51 23.66 23.06
CA ARG A 609 -15.77 22.48 22.24
C ARG A 609 -17.11 22.54 21.52
N ASN A 610 -18.14 23.06 22.20
CA ASN A 610 -19.48 23.22 21.65
C ASN A 610 -19.57 24.42 20.69
N LEU A 611 -18.77 25.47 20.91
CA LEU A 611 -18.74 26.68 20.08
C LEU A 611 -17.96 26.50 18.77
N LEU A 612 -16.93 25.63 18.74
CA LEU A 612 -16.08 25.41 17.56
C LEU A 612 -15.87 23.92 17.26
N PRO A 613 -16.93 23.22 16.86
CA PRO A 613 -16.80 21.85 16.44
C PRO A 613 -15.85 21.77 15.23
N GLY A 614 -14.88 20.87 15.30
CA GLY A 614 -13.95 20.59 14.19
C GLY A 614 -12.54 21.19 14.33
N ILE A 615 -12.22 21.92 15.38
CA ILE A 615 -10.85 22.41 15.63
C ILE A 615 -9.97 21.35 16.34
N GLY A 616 -10.48 20.19 16.68
CA GLY A 616 -9.81 19.19 17.51
C GLY A 616 -9.92 19.55 19.00
N GLU A 617 -9.12 18.89 19.83
CA GLU A 617 -9.00 19.29 21.24
C GLU A 617 -7.90 20.35 21.38
N PRO A 618 -8.23 21.66 21.49
CA PRO A 618 -7.21 22.66 21.71
C PRO A 618 -6.60 22.43 23.10
N ARG A 619 -5.27 22.40 23.16
CA ARG A 619 -4.53 22.24 24.41
C ARG A 619 -3.68 23.44 24.66
N ALA A 620 -3.86 24.06 25.83
CA ALA A 620 -3.01 25.12 26.29
C ALA A 620 -1.70 24.55 26.86
N VAL A 621 -0.57 25.04 26.36
CA VAL A 621 0.76 24.59 26.76
C VAL A 621 1.59 25.81 27.13
N PRO A 622 1.95 26.00 28.43
CA PRO A 622 2.79 27.09 28.85
C PRO A 622 4.24 26.86 28.40
N VAL A 623 4.88 27.93 27.92
CA VAL A 623 6.31 27.97 27.64
C VAL A 623 7.05 28.17 28.94
N ALA A 624 7.78 27.14 29.38
CA ALA A 624 8.53 27.21 30.65
C ALA A 624 9.67 28.26 30.57
N THR A 625 9.99 28.87 31.72
CA THR A 625 11.13 29.78 31.85
C THR A 625 12.43 29.02 31.52
N GLY A 626 13.24 29.56 30.59
CA GLY A 626 14.46 28.91 30.16
C GLY A 626 14.29 27.77 29.14
N ALA A 627 13.08 27.57 28.60
CA ALA A 627 12.86 26.57 27.54
C ALA A 627 13.66 26.93 26.26
N PRO A 628 14.21 25.95 25.52
CA PRO A 628 15.02 26.20 24.31
C PRO A 628 14.26 26.88 23.18
N CYS A 629 12.93 26.92 23.28
CA CYS A 629 12.05 27.57 22.31
C CYS A 629 11.91 29.09 22.54
N VAL A 630 12.30 29.61 23.72
CA VAL A 630 12.25 31.03 24.02
C VAL A 630 13.19 31.81 23.12
N GLY A 631 12.72 32.93 22.58
CA GLY A 631 13.47 33.79 21.65
C GLY A 631 13.53 33.28 20.21
N ARG A 632 12.99 32.08 19.91
CA ARG A 632 12.90 31.54 18.54
C ARG A 632 11.54 31.82 17.91
N SER A 633 11.53 32.06 16.61
CA SER A 633 10.28 32.16 15.86
C SER A 633 9.63 30.80 15.65
N LEU A 634 8.31 30.75 15.43
CA LEU A 634 7.59 29.51 15.08
C LEU A 634 8.15 28.86 13.80
N LYS A 635 8.68 29.66 12.89
CA LYS A 635 9.35 29.21 11.67
C LYS A 635 10.67 28.49 11.97
N GLU A 636 11.48 29.04 12.87
CA GLU A 636 12.75 28.44 13.30
C GLU A 636 12.53 27.17 14.12
N LEU A 637 11.53 27.16 14.98
CA LEU A 637 11.13 25.97 15.74
C LEU A 637 10.55 24.89 14.86
N ASN A 638 9.99 25.27 13.73
CA ASN A 638 9.31 24.37 12.81
C ASN A 638 8.37 23.37 13.53
N LEU A 639 7.67 23.86 14.58
CA LEU A 639 6.85 23.05 15.47
C LEU A 639 5.87 22.20 14.69
N ARG A 640 5.17 22.81 13.74
CA ARG A 640 4.24 22.10 12.88
C ARG A 640 4.93 21.07 12.01
N GLY A 641 6.06 21.41 11.41
CA GLY A 641 6.82 20.51 10.56
C GLY A 641 7.42 19.31 11.32
N LEU A 642 7.68 19.46 12.62
CA LEU A 642 8.24 18.39 13.46
C LEU A 642 7.16 17.50 14.10
N THR A 643 6.03 18.09 14.48
CA THR A 643 5.01 17.41 15.29
C THR A 643 3.67 17.23 14.59
N GLY A 644 3.37 18.02 13.57
CA GLY A 644 2.06 18.09 12.94
C GLY A 644 1.04 18.95 13.69
N ALA A 645 1.38 19.48 14.89
CA ALA A 645 0.52 20.39 15.65
C ALA A 645 0.61 21.81 15.10
N THR A 646 -0.49 22.54 15.16
CA THR A 646 -0.57 23.95 14.75
C THR A 646 -0.84 24.82 15.95
N VAL A 647 -0.13 25.95 16.07
CA VAL A 647 -0.40 26.99 17.08
C VAL A 647 -1.54 27.86 16.57
N LEU A 648 -2.66 27.88 17.30
CA LEU A 648 -3.83 28.70 16.96
C LEU A 648 -3.69 30.11 17.50
N ALA A 649 -3.21 30.26 18.74
CA ALA A 649 -3.06 31.52 19.44
C ALA A 649 -1.91 31.42 20.43
N ILE A 650 -1.35 32.57 20.80
CA ILE A 650 -0.36 32.75 21.86
C ILE A 650 -0.92 33.77 22.84
N GLU A 651 -1.08 33.39 24.11
CA GLU A 651 -1.44 34.32 25.21
C GLU A 651 -0.17 34.83 25.89
N ARG A 652 -0.02 36.14 26.00
CA ARG A 652 1.12 36.84 26.61
C ARG A 652 0.72 37.65 27.83
N GLY A 653 1.57 37.64 28.83
CA GLY A 653 1.49 38.59 29.96
C GLY A 653 0.16 38.63 30.70
N GLY A 654 -0.61 37.52 30.70
CA GLY A 654 -1.87 37.43 31.44
C GLY A 654 -3.06 38.11 30.77
N GLY A 655 -3.11 38.15 29.42
CA GLY A 655 -4.33 38.59 28.73
C GLY A 655 -4.18 39.12 27.30
N GLU A 656 -2.97 39.39 26.83
CA GLU A 656 -2.78 39.77 25.44
C GLU A 656 -2.70 38.49 24.56
N VAL A 657 -3.61 38.37 23.60
CA VAL A 657 -3.62 37.25 22.69
C VAL A 657 -3.08 37.67 21.33
N VAL A 658 -2.04 36.97 20.89
CA VAL A 658 -1.35 37.20 19.64
C VAL A 658 -1.72 36.06 18.64
N PHE A 659 -2.14 36.45 17.43
CA PHE A 659 -2.26 35.49 16.33
C PHE A 659 -0.88 35.23 15.74
N PRO A 660 -0.37 34.00 15.90
CA PRO A 660 0.99 33.74 15.51
C PRO A 660 1.15 33.80 13.99
N THR A 661 2.09 34.62 13.54
CA THR A 661 2.68 34.53 12.21
C THR A 661 3.85 33.57 12.25
N ALA A 662 4.35 33.15 11.06
CA ALA A 662 5.50 32.26 10.99
C ALA A 662 6.76 32.84 11.66
N ASP A 663 6.90 34.15 11.63
CA ASP A 663 8.04 34.90 12.17
C ASP A 663 7.83 35.35 13.62
N GLU A 664 6.69 34.95 14.25
CA GLU A 664 6.38 35.29 15.65
C GLU A 664 7.33 34.55 16.60
N GLY A 665 8.05 35.31 17.41
CA GLY A 665 8.99 34.80 18.42
C GLY A 665 8.28 34.48 19.73
N LEU A 666 8.59 33.30 20.30
CA LEU A 666 8.06 32.86 21.59
C LEU A 666 8.79 33.58 22.75
N ARG A 667 8.02 33.95 23.77
CA ARG A 667 8.54 34.56 24.99
C ARG A 667 8.33 33.65 26.20
N GLU A 668 9.07 33.90 27.24
CA GLU A 668 8.83 33.23 28.52
C GLU A 668 7.43 33.49 29.04
N ASN A 669 6.79 32.46 29.59
CA ASN A 669 5.42 32.46 30.08
C ASN A 669 4.34 32.69 28.99
N ASP A 670 4.68 32.64 27.71
CA ASP A 670 3.66 32.53 26.65
C ASP A 670 2.87 31.22 26.83
N VAL A 671 1.56 31.26 26.68
CA VAL A 671 0.71 30.07 26.65
C VAL A 671 0.28 29.81 25.21
N LEU A 672 0.76 28.70 24.65
CA LEU A 672 0.44 28.31 23.29
C LEU A 672 -0.84 27.49 23.26
N VAL A 673 -1.81 27.89 22.45
CA VAL A 673 -2.99 27.06 22.16
C VAL A 673 -2.69 26.21 20.96
N LEU A 674 -2.44 24.91 21.18
CA LEU A 674 -2.10 23.92 20.16
C LEU A 674 -3.34 23.16 19.69
N THR A 675 -3.41 22.87 18.40
CA THR A 675 -4.42 21.98 17.81
C THR A 675 -3.75 20.98 16.86
N GLY A 676 -4.38 19.82 16.70
CA GLY A 676 -3.89 18.74 15.86
C GLY A 676 -4.46 17.40 16.31
N THR A 677 -3.89 16.30 15.80
CA THR A 677 -4.18 14.96 16.34
C THR A 677 -3.64 14.86 17.77
N GLY A 678 -4.22 14.00 18.61
CA GLY A 678 -3.76 13.81 19.99
C GLY A 678 -2.25 13.54 20.09
N GLU A 679 -1.72 12.76 19.14
CA GLU A 679 -0.29 12.44 19.02
C GLU A 679 0.55 13.68 18.61
N ALA A 680 0.05 14.47 17.66
CA ALA A 680 0.72 15.68 17.21
C ALA A 680 0.83 16.70 18.36
N VAL A 681 -0.23 16.87 19.15
CA VAL A 681 -0.25 17.75 20.31
C VAL A 681 0.66 17.22 21.41
N ALA A 682 0.67 15.90 21.67
CA ALA A 682 1.57 15.28 22.65
C ALA A 682 3.05 15.47 22.26
N ALA A 683 3.41 15.23 20.98
CA ALA A 683 4.75 15.47 20.47
C ALA A 683 5.16 16.96 20.56
N ALA A 684 4.23 17.87 20.31
CA ALA A 684 4.49 19.30 20.45
C ALA A 684 4.71 19.70 21.93
N CYS A 685 3.93 19.12 22.85
CA CYS A 685 4.12 19.33 24.30
C CYS A 685 5.51 18.83 24.74
N GLU A 686 5.93 17.67 24.28
CA GLU A 686 7.24 17.10 24.58
C GLU A 686 8.37 18.00 24.06
N LEU A 687 8.25 18.48 22.82
CA LEU A 687 9.24 19.36 22.20
C LEU A 687 9.34 20.72 22.90
N LEU A 688 8.22 21.27 23.39
CA LEU A 688 8.17 22.55 24.12
C LEU A 688 8.61 22.41 25.59
N SER A 689 8.49 21.22 26.19
CA SER A 689 8.85 20.95 27.59
C SER A 689 10.28 20.49 27.79
N GLN A 690 11.03 20.12 26.74
CA GLN A 690 12.42 19.69 26.85
C GLN A 690 13.30 20.83 27.37
N THR A 691 13.86 20.64 28.56
CA THR A 691 14.79 21.60 29.23
C THR A 691 16.25 21.42 28.85
N SER A 692 16.61 20.47 27.95
CA SER A 692 17.99 20.24 27.52
C SER A 692 18.10 20.20 25.97
N LYS A 693 19.14 20.88 25.45
CA LYS A 693 19.56 20.84 24.03
C LYS A 693 19.51 19.40 23.50
N PRO A 694 18.83 19.13 22.39
CA PRO A 694 19.20 18.01 21.57
C PRO A 694 20.61 18.29 21.02
N ALA A 695 21.59 17.44 21.31
CA ALA A 695 22.87 17.47 20.66
C ALA A 695 22.62 17.37 19.15
N LEU A 696 22.96 18.43 18.41
CA LEU A 696 23.15 18.35 16.97
C LEU A 696 24.17 17.23 16.74
N PRO A 697 23.95 16.28 15.82
CA PRO A 697 25.00 15.39 15.41
C PRO A 697 26.17 16.27 14.93
N ALA A 698 27.32 16.11 15.59
CA ALA A 698 28.55 16.77 15.22
C ALA A 698 28.81 16.52 13.74
N SER A 699 29.05 17.57 12.99
CA SER A 699 29.67 17.48 11.67
C SER A 699 31.00 16.79 11.87
N ASP A 700 31.14 15.55 11.39
CA ASP A 700 32.44 14.90 11.22
C ASP A 700 33.30 15.70 10.25
N GLY A 701 34.07 16.57 10.78
CA GLY A 701 35.19 17.26 10.17
C GLY A 701 36.23 17.44 11.26
N ASP A 702 37.07 16.42 11.42
CA ASP A 702 38.45 16.44 11.95
C ASP A 702 38.73 15.11 12.70
N LEU A 703 39.12 14.09 11.94
CA LEU A 703 39.98 13.01 12.38
C LEU A 703 40.79 12.53 11.17
N LEU A 704 41.77 13.37 10.77
CA LEU A 704 43.02 12.91 10.18
C LEU A 704 44.10 13.16 11.24
N GLY A 705 44.54 12.09 11.84
CA GLY A 705 45.69 11.96 12.72
C GLY A 705 45.99 10.50 12.91
#